data_858d175d32bff55fc556611a02cd7de0
#
_entry.id   858d175d32bff55fc556611a02cd7de0
#
_cell.length_a   1.000
_cell.length_b   1.000
_cell.length_c   1.000
_cell.angle_alpha   90.00
_cell.angle_beta   90.00
_cell.angle_gamma   90.00
#
_symmetry.space_group_name_H-M   'P 1'
#
loop_
_entity.id
_entity.type
_entity.pdbx_description
1 polymer ?
#
loop_
_entity_poly.entity_id
_entity_poly.type
_entity_poly.pdbx_seq_one_letter_code
_entity_poly.pdbx_strand_id
1 'polypeptide(L)'
;MKMNTNNMKRMLMSVMLVSSMTLSSGAIVAQAYNGTPAIAERTMTNEQLVAATTPILQSYTKDASDKTWVMTKDSKFVIVANEANLKNDRLAEIVKLVNSEFMAKKIISSDAQGMLYNQDGAPTDITIDIKPVSEITDKTTSKEAYKITIDDTGIHLTGASETAVLYGLRTIEQLTIANNSTLAYGEIVDYPNVAERRIHVDMARKYISKDWFIRQIREMSYFKMNAIQMHFSENLGFRIECETDPSIVSEQHLTKSDVREILAEAKKYGVKVIPSFDSPGHVDQILRAHPEYGQVDKYGNHYKSGLDITNPEAIKYIYSLYDEYMELFEGCTDFHIGGDEYMEFDRAPFTTQYKSVLDNYARENIDPNATWKDVVAKYINDLAENEQEKGFTPRIWNDGIYYGENSYYDKKQLIKMHKYIGIDFWSQMSWNYSIAKLQTFLDKGHDTIYNVNASFFYYVLRPSMPTDGRKQHSFDNLNSDKLIFDEWTPGKFQANTIADDNPAIKGASLAIWCDKADVCDEDTITEDIANEMRALATKAWNTKSNSIISHNQFKANYAKLGHVAAFDKGSTLPDSGSILPADSLGKVTINYVDKDGKEIKSPVTRYGNIGDEYNFTAEKIYGYRLVSDKDSATGTYSKKGDTFTFTYEIYTDKTDLKDALDNALDENEYIGATLGEYKAALDEAQKLYDDKNALQKDVDAILTKLNAAKKKAIKRVYYPLWVEVENPLEDNGYASGYAEYLEAVKNGKKVLYSEDVTDEAVKTAYDELVAARNGLMKRDGNVPSVQASDGYWSLGVYPSDKYSYDKMFDGNRDTFAWFNDAQKVGKHITFTFANKV
;
A
#
# COMPACT_ATOMS: atom_id res chain seq x y z
N MET A 1 -32.38 59.53 17.84
CA MET A 1 -31.12 58.83 18.17
C MET A 1 -30.22 58.86 16.93
N LYS A 2 -29.15 59.68 16.90
CA LYS A 2 -28.32 59.92 15.72
C LYS A 2 -27.31 58.78 15.60
N MET A 3 -27.43 57.95 14.58
CA MET A 3 -26.44 56.93 14.25
C MET A 3 -25.18 57.58 13.65
N ASN A 4 -24.03 57.12 14.15
CA ASN A 4 -22.72 57.67 13.84
C ASN A 4 -22.27 57.26 12.44
N THR A 5 -21.93 58.22 11.59
CA THR A 5 -21.54 58.08 10.18
C THR A 5 -20.31 57.20 9.92
N ASN A 6 -19.55 56.83 10.96
CA ASN A 6 -18.39 55.95 10.83
C ASN A 6 -18.74 54.45 10.73
N ASN A 7 -19.91 54.05 11.20
CA ASN A 7 -20.35 52.63 11.08
C ASN A 7 -20.95 52.32 9.68
N MET A 8 -21.48 53.36 9.01
CA MET A 8 -22.02 53.20 7.65
C MET A 8 -20.92 53.09 6.59
N LYS A 9 -19.76 53.74 6.81
CA LYS A 9 -18.60 53.59 5.90
C LYS A 9 -17.88 52.20 6.05
N ARG A 10 -17.89 51.61 7.24
CA ARG A 10 -17.35 50.24 7.43
C ARG A 10 -18.26 49.14 6.86
N MET A 11 -19.58 49.36 6.94
CA MET A 11 -20.55 48.41 6.38
C MET A 11 -20.60 48.49 4.84
N LEU A 12 -20.41 49.66 4.23
CA LEU A 12 -20.30 49.79 2.76
C LEU A 12 -18.97 49.28 2.19
N MET A 13 -17.87 49.31 2.96
CA MET A 13 -16.60 48.74 2.55
C MET A 13 -16.58 47.19 2.63
N SER A 14 -17.30 46.61 3.59
CA SER A 14 -17.42 45.14 3.71
C SER A 14 -18.31 44.55 2.60
N VAL A 15 -19.35 45.26 2.19
CA VAL A 15 -20.24 44.80 1.09
C VAL A 15 -19.59 44.97 -0.29
N MET A 16 -18.70 45.97 -0.49
CA MET A 16 -17.92 46.07 -1.75
C MET A 16 -16.75 45.06 -1.87
N LEU A 17 -16.21 44.52 -0.77
CA LEU A 17 -15.18 43.48 -0.84
C LEU A 17 -15.77 42.08 -1.07
N VAL A 18 -17.00 41.83 -0.62
CA VAL A 18 -17.66 40.51 -0.84
C VAL A 18 -18.27 40.42 -2.24
N SER A 19 -18.72 41.57 -2.84
CA SER A 19 -19.23 41.56 -4.21
C SER A 19 -18.15 41.55 -5.31
N SER A 20 -16.87 41.79 -4.95
CA SER A 20 -15.76 41.68 -5.91
C SER A 20 -15.07 40.31 -5.95
N MET A 21 -15.39 39.42 -5.01
CA MET A 21 -14.86 38.02 -5.00
C MET A 21 -15.80 36.98 -5.61
N THR A 22 -17.08 37.31 -5.82
CA THR A 22 -18.04 36.39 -6.44
C THR A 22 -18.27 36.59 -7.93
N LEU A 23 -17.54 37.51 -8.57
CA LEU A 23 -17.62 37.77 -10.02
C LEU A 23 -16.33 37.46 -10.79
N SER A 24 -15.35 36.81 -10.15
CA SER A 24 -14.10 36.43 -10.81
C SER A 24 -13.94 34.92 -11.15
N SER A 25 -14.91 34.09 -10.83
CA SER A 25 -14.87 32.66 -11.19
C SER A 25 -15.59 32.25 -12.49
N GLY A 26 -16.20 33.19 -13.18
CA GLY A 26 -16.96 32.94 -14.40
C GLY A 26 -16.43 33.55 -15.70
N ALA A 27 -15.28 34.23 -15.73
CA ALA A 27 -14.85 35.02 -16.88
C ALA A 27 -13.35 34.93 -17.23
N ILE A 28 -12.68 33.83 -16.94
CA ILE A 28 -11.28 33.61 -17.38
C ILE A 28 -11.16 32.35 -18.27
N VAL A 29 -12.08 32.18 -19.18
CA VAL A 29 -11.91 31.21 -20.29
C VAL A 29 -12.40 31.82 -21.59
N ALA A 30 -11.87 32.96 -22.01
CA ALA A 30 -11.91 33.42 -23.39
C ALA A 30 -10.99 34.63 -23.59
N GLN A 31 -9.70 34.44 -23.53
CA GLN A 31 -8.77 35.34 -24.19
C GLN A 31 -7.81 34.51 -25.01
N ALA A 32 -8.05 34.51 -26.31
CA ALA A 32 -7.14 33.98 -27.29
C ALA A 32 -5.76 34.62 -27.09
N TYR A 33 -4.79 33.83 -26.75
CA TYR A 33 -3.40 34.25 -26.59
C TYR A 33 -2.76 34.34 -27.98
N ASN A 34 -2.75 35.57 -28.53
CA ASN A 34 -1.86 35.92 -29.63
C ASN A 34 -0.66 36.67 -29.06
N GLY A 35 0.44 35.98 -28.89
CA GLY A 35 1.70 36.57 -28.45
C GLY A 35 2.53 35.61 -27.63
N THR A 36 3.53 35.05 -28.25
CA THR A 36 4.55 34.20 -27.63
C THR A 36 5.39 34.98 -26.62
N PRO A 37 5.30 34.72 -25.31
CA PRO A 37 6.44 34.95 -24.43
C PRO A 37 7.22 33.65 -24.41
N ALA A 38 8.51 33.70 -24.66
CA ALA A 38 9.46 32.67 -24.29
C ALA A 38 9.43 32.55 -22.74
N ILE A 39 8.55 31.70 -22.22
CA ILE A 39 8.66 31.19 -20.86
C ILE A 39 9.85 30.25 -20.92
N ALA A 40 10.95 30.61 -20.25
CA ALA A 40 12.00 29.67 -19.96
C ALA A 40 11.32 28.42 -19.36
N GLU A 41 11.38 27.30 -20.08
CA GLU A 41 10.88 26.01 -19.61
C GLU A 41 11.55 25.71 -18.28
N ARG A 42 10.82 25.87 -17.21
CA ARG A 42 11.30 25.52 -15.87
C ARG A 42 11.23 24.01 -15.80
N THR A 43 12.35 23.34 -16.01
CA THR A 43 12.45 21.88 -15.87
C THR A 43 11.95 21.47 -14.48
N MET A 44 10.85 20.71 -14.42
CA MET A 44 10.30 20.20 -13.17
C MET A 44 11.24 19.15 -12.59
N THR A 45 11.42 19.18 -11.26
CA THR A 45 12.16 18.12 -10.56
C THR A 45 11.31 16.86 -10.38
N ASN A 46 11.93 15.72 -10.09
CA ASN A 46 11.19 14.50 -9.80
C ASN A 46 10.20 14.68 -8.63
N GLU A 47 10.57 15.41 -7.59
CA GLU A 47 9.71 15.71 -6.45
C GLU A 47 8.46 16.52 -6.86
N GLN A 48 8.62 17.49 -7.76
CA GLN A 48 7.51 18.28 -8.28
C GLN A 48 6.56 17.43 -9.12
N LEU A 49 7.11 16.50 -9.93
CA LEU A 49 6.34 15.58 -10.74
C LEU A 49 5.58 14.55 -9.89
N VAL A 50 6.24 13.95 -8.91
CA VAL A 50 5.62 13.02 -7.94
C VAL A 50 4.45 13.67 -7.22
N ALA A 51 4.59 14.96 -6.85
CA ALA A 51 3.61 15.70 -6.09
C ALA A 51 2.47 16.31 -6.94
N ALA A 52 2.48 16.17 -8.24
CA ALA A 52 1.50 16.81 -9.13
C ALA A 52 0.11 16.15 -9.09
N THR A 53 -0.02 14.97 -8.51
CA THR A 53 -1.28 14.22 -8.39
C THR A 53 -1.78 14.13 -6.95
N THR A 54 -3.03 13.74 -6.81
CA THR A 54 -3.67 13.37 -5.52
C THR A 54 -4.38 12.02 -5.73
N PRO A 55 -3.96 10.95 -5.08
CA PRO A 55 -2.80 10.79 -4.20
C PRO A 55 -1.44 11.10 -4.85
N ILE A 56 -0.46 11.47 -4.00
CA ILE A 56 0.93 11.66 -4.41
C ILE A 56 1.53 10.32 -4.84
N LEU A 57 2.22 10.29 -5.98
CA LEU A 57 2.80 9.07 -6.56
C LEU A 57 3.91 8.47 -5.68
N GLN A 58 4.16 7.17 -5.81
CA GLN A 58 5.33 6.53 -5.21
C GLN A 58 6.63 6.97 -5.90
N SER A 59 6.63 7.06 -7.23
CA SER A 59 7.79 7.51 -7.98
C SER A 59 7.42 8.10 -9.33
N TYR A 60 8.20 9.07 -9.77
CA TYR A 60 8.26 9.57 -11.13
C TYR A 60 9.72 9.86 -11.43
N THR A 61 10.37 9.03 -12.23
CA THR A 61 11.76 9.19 -12.66
C THR A 61 11.76 9.83 -14.02
N LYS A 62 12.13 11.11 -14.08
CA LYS A 62 12.21 11.88 -15.30
C LYS A 62 13.38 11.36 -16.17
N ASP A 63 13.17 11.35 -17.51
CA ASP A 63 14.21 11.12 -18.49
C ASP A 63 15.26 12.26 -18.47
N ALA A 64 16.51 11.93 -18.76
CA ALA A 64 17.61 12.91 -18.82
C ALA A 64 17.53 13.89 -20.01
N SER A 65 16.68 13.60 -21.02
CA SER A 65 16.55 14.41 -22.24
C SER A 65 15.77 15.71 -22.07
N ASP A 66 15.07 15.91 -20.92
CA ASP A 66 14.14 17.03 -20.68
C ASP A 66 13.00 17.16 -21.72
N LYS A 67 12.76 16.12 -22.51
CA LYS A 67 11.65 16.08 -23.47
C LYS A 67 10.31 15.95 -22.78
N THR A 68 9.26 16.33 -23.50
CA THR A 68 7.88 16.24 -23.04
C THR A 68 6.98 15.65 -24.11
N TRP A 69 5.94 14.96 -23.65
CA TRP A 69 4.81 14.54 -24.46
C TRP A 69 3.64 15.49 -24.23
N VAL A 70 2.83 15.71 -25.25
CA VAL A 70 1.71 16.67 -25.17
C VAL A 70 0.39 15.93 -25.47
N MET A 71 -0.53 15.98 -24.53
CA MET A 71 -1.91 15.54 -24.71
C MET A 71 -2.61 16.45 -25.72
N THR A 72 -3.12 15.90 -26.79
CA THR A 72 -3.83 16.63 -27.83
C THR A 72 -5.32 16.29 -27.86
N LYS A 73 -6.10 17.06 -28.63
CA LYS A 73 -7.53 16.75 -28.84
C LYS A 73 -7.77 15.43 -29.59
N ASP A 74 -6.77 14.99 -30.35
CA ASP A 74 -6.82 13.80 -31.20
C ASP A 74 -6.17 12.56 -30.54
N SER A 75 -5.61 12.70 -29.34
CA SER A 75 -5.05 11.59 -28.57
C SER A 75 -6.11 10.53 -28.28
N LYS A 76 -5.76 9.25 -28.42
CA LYS A 76 -6.66 8.11 -28.27
C LYS A 76 -6.16 7.14 -27.20
N PHE A 77 -7.11 6.39 -26.66
CA PHE A 77 -6.81 5.23 -25.81
C PHE A 77 -6.74 3.97 -26.70
N VAL A 78 -5.61 3.29 -26.65
CA VAL A 78 -5.35 2.09 -27.45
C VAL A 78 -5.17 0.91 -26.49
N ILE A 79 -6.10 -0.04 -26.49
CA ILE A 79 -5.94 -1.29 -25.77
C ILE A 79 -5.05 -2.20 -26.61
N VAL A 80 -3.92 -2.63 -26.05
CA VAL A 80 -3.01 -3.58 -26.73
C VAL A 80 -3.75 -4.86 -27.08
N ALA A 81 -3.81 -5.15 -28.39
CA ALA A 81 -4.53 -6.31 -28.92
C ALA A 81 -3.77 -7.61 -28.62
N ASN A 82 -4.15 -8.28 -27.58
CA ASN A 82 -3.73 -9.64 -27.24
C ASN A 82 -4.95 -10.47 -26.78
N GLU A 83 -4.81 -11.77 -26.72
CA GLU A 83 -5.94 -12.67 -26.42
C GLU A 83 -6.62 -12.36 -25.07
N ALA A 84 -5.85 -11.99 -24.05
CA ALA A 84 -6.37 -11.68 -22.71
C ALA A 84 -7.17 -10.37 -22.74
N ASN A 85 -6.62 -9.31 -23.31
CA ASN A 85 -7.25 -8.01 -23.38
C ASN A 85 -8.51 -8.02 -24.26
N LEU A 86 -8.50 -8.77 -25.36
CA LEU A 86 -9.65 -8.89 -26.28
C LEU A 86 -10.85 -9.63 -25.64
N LYS A 87 -10.62 -10.44 -24.60
CA LYS A 87 -11.66 -11.14 -23.83
C LYS A 87 -12.02 -10.42 -22.53
N ASN A 88 -11.43 -9.26 -22.29
CA ASN A 88 -11.59 -8.52 -21.02
C ASN A 88 -12.60 -7.38 -21.19
N ASP A 89 -13.87 -7.71 -21.07
CA ASP A 89 -14.96 -6.72 -21.15
C ASP A 89 -14.80 -5.61 -20.10
N ARG A 90 -14.29 -5.95 -18.91
CA ARG A 90 -14.10 -4.99 -17.83
C ARG A 90 -13.05 -3.94 -18.16
N LEU A 91 -11.95 -4.34 -18.79
CA LEU A 91 -10.94 -3.41 -19.28
C LEU A 91 -11.54 -2.42 -20.30
N ALA A 92 -12.33 -2.93 -21.22
CA ALA A 92 -13.02 -2.12 -22.22
C ALA A 92 -14.00 -1.12 -21.58
N GLU A 93 -14.79 -1.52 -20.58
CA GLU A 93 -15.68 -0.64 -19.83
C GLU A 93 -14.95 0.49 -19.12
N ILE A 94 -13.80 0.19 -18.47
CA ILE A 94 -12.97 1.19 -17.79
C ILE A 94 -12.42 2.19 -18.77
N VAL A 95 -11.87 1.76 -19.89
CA VAL A 95 -11.33 2.66 -20.91
C VAL A 95 -12.44 3.55 -21.49
N LYS A 96 -13.64 3.01 -21.74
CA LYS A 96 -14.83 3.80 -22.14
C LYS A 96 -15.19 4.85 -21.10
N LEU A 97 -15.24 4.46 -19.81
CA LEU A 97 -15.56 5.38 -18.72
C LEU A 97 -14.60 6.57 -18.71
N VAL A 98 -13.29 6.30 -18.67
CA VAL A 98 -12.28 7.36 -18.59
C VAL A 98 -12.24 8.20 -19.86
N ASN A 99 -12.45 7.60 -21.04
CA ASN A 99 -12.59 8.35 -22.28
C ASN A 99 -13.74 9.36 -22.20
N SER A 100 -14.92 8.95 -21.67
CA SER A 100 -16.06 9.85 -21.47
C SER A 100 -15.72 11.00 -20.50
N GLU A 101 -14.95 10.73 -19.46
CA GLU A 101 -14.53 11.74 -18.47
C GLU A 101 -13.54 12.74 -19.10
N PHE A 102 -12.57 12.28 -19.88
CA PHE A 102 -11.65 13.15 -20.63
C PHE A 102 -12.39 14.06 -21.63
N MET A 103 -13.43 13.53 -22.28
CA MET A 103 -14.31 14.31 -23.17
C MET A 103 -15.09 15.35 -22.37
N ALA A 104 -15.70 14.98 -21.24
CA ALA A 104 -16.44 15.88 -20.36
C ALA A 104 -15.59 17.04 -19.85
N LYS A 105 -14.33 16.76 -19.50
CA LYS A 105 -13.33 17.78 -19.09
C LYS A 105 -12.70 18.51 -20.29
N LYS A 106 -13.09 18.20 -21.52
CA LYS A 106 -12.56 18.80 -22.76
C LYS A 106 -11.05 18.60 -22.93
N ILE A 107 -10.50 17.54 -22.39
CA ILE A 107 -9.10 17.15 -22.56
C ILE A 107 -8.91 16.60 -23.97
N ILE A 108 -9.79 15.72 -24.42
CA ILE A 108 -9.87 15.20 -25.79
C ILE A 108 -11.14 15.68 -26.49
N SER A 109 -11.20 15.54 -27.82
CA SER A 109 -12.38 15.92 -28.60
C SER A 109 -13.53 14.95 -28.42
N SER A 110 -14.77 15.45 -28.39
CA SER A 110 -15.99 14.62 -28.41
C SER A 110 -16.18 13.86 -29.74
N ASP A 111 -15.53 14.32 -30.80
CA ASP A 111 -15.62 13.70 -32.12
C ASP A 111 -14.50 12.66 -32.34
N ALA A 112 -13.53 12.58 -31.41
CA ALA A 112 -12.51 11.56 -31.45
C ALA A 112 -13.15 10.20 -31.16
N GLN A 113 -13.12 9.26 -32.11
CA GLN A 113 -13.36 7.84 -31.81
C GLN A 113 -12.17 7.34 -30.97
N GLY A 114 -12.28 7.56 -29.66
CA GLY A 114 -11.14 7.61 -28.74
C GLY A 114 -10.59 6.27 -28.33
N MET A 115 -11.11 5.14 -28.84
CA MET A 115 -10.70 3.82 -28.35
C MET A 115 -10.53 2.83 -29.49
N LEU A 116 -9.39 2.16 -29.48
CA LEU A 116 -9.03 1.17 -30.49
C LEU A 116 -8.40 -0.06 -29.79
N TYR A 117 -8.65 -1.24 -30.35
CA TYR A 117 -7.75 -2.37 -30.15
C TYR A 117 -6.70 -2.31 -31.25
N ASN A 118 -5.43 -2.20 -30.89
CA ASN A 118 -4.32 -2.29 -31.85
C ASN A 118 -3.10 -2.91 -31.16
N GLN A 119 -2.13 -3.31 -31.95
CA GLN A 119 -0.85 -3.82 -31.44
C GLN A 119 0.00 -2.68 -30.86
N ASP A 120 0.03 -1.56 -31.54
CA ASP A 120 0.83 -0.38 -31.21
C ASP A 120 -0.04 0.87 -31.33
N GLY A 121 0.18 1.87 -30.46
CA GLY A 121 -0.41 3.20 -30.54
C GLY A 121 0.40 4.10 -31.46
N ALA A 122 -0.22 5.21 -31.92
CA ALA A 122 0.52 6.31 -32.51
C ALA A 122 1.30 7.08 -31.41
N PRO A 123 2.36 7.85 -31.76
CA PRO A 123 3.11 8.64 -30.79
C PRO A 123 2.28 9.67 -29.98
N THR A 124 1.07 9.96 -30.42
CA THR A 124 0.10 10.84 -29.72
C THR A 124 -0.88 10.08 -28.82
N ASP A 125 -0.80 8.76 -28.74
CA ASP A 125 -1.78 7.91 -28.10
C ASP A 125 -1.33 7.41 -26.71
N ILE A 126 -2.30 6.87 -25.98
CA ILE A 126 -2.11 6.21 -24.69
C ILE A 126 -2.38 4.72 -24.89
N THR A 127 -1.34 3.90 -24.87
CA THR A 127 -1.49 2.44 -24.97
C THR A 127 -1.72 1.83 -23.59
N ILE A 128 -2.57 0.81 -23.51
CA ILE A 128 -3.04 0.20 -22.28
C ILE A 128 -2.89 -1.32 -22.36
N ASP A 129 -2.21 -1.92 -21.38
CA ASP A 129 -2.05 -3.36 -21.26
C ASP A 129 -2.19 -3.82 -19.81
N ILE A 130 -2.49 -5.11 -19.59
CA ILE A 130 -2.50 -5.75 -18.28
C ILE A 130 -1.38 -6.80 -18.24
N LYS A 131 -0.57 -6.75 -17.19
CA LYS A 131 0.56 -7.64 -16.96
C LYS A 131 0.59 -8.10 -15.49
N PRO A 132 1.20 -9.25 -15.18
CA PRO A 132 1.48 -9.63 -13.79
C PRO A 132 2.25 -8.56 -13.03
N VAL A 133 2.01 -8.41 -11.71
CA VAL A 133 2.71 -7.43 -10.85
C VAL A 133 4.23 -7.53 -10.98
N SER A 134 4.77 -8.75 -11.10
CA SER A 134 6.21 -9.00 -11.24
C SER A 134 6.85 -8.40 -12.50
N GLU A 135 6.05 -8.06 -13.53
CA GLU A 135 6.52 -7.36 -14.72
C GLU A 135 6.39 -5.82 -14.58
N ILE A 136 5.73 -5.35 -13.52
CA ILE A 136 5.53 -3.93 -13.21
C ILE A 136 6.56 -3.45 -12.20
N THR A 137 6.67 -4.17 -11.07
CA THR A 137 7.58 -3.82 -9.99
C THR A 137 7.80 -5.00 -9.03
N ASP A 138 8.96 -5.01 -8.37
CA ASP A 138 9.30 -5.92 -7.26
C ASP A 138 8.99 -5.31 -5.86
N LYS A 139 8.54 -4.05 -5.81
CA LYS A 139 8.34 -3.31 -4.55
C LYS A 139 7.01 -3.60 -3.86
N THR A 140 6.09 -4.26 -4.52
CA THR A 140 4.77 -4.57 -3.96
C THR A 140 4.17 -5.82 -4.61
N THR A 141 3.21 -6.45 -3.93
CA THR A 141 2.36 -7.52 -4.48
C THR A 141 0.95 -7.04 -4.79
N SER A 142 0.69 -5.73 -4.61
CA SER A 142 -0.64 -5.15 -4.84
C SER A 142 -1.07 -5.28 -6.28
N LYS A 143 -2.28 -5.80 -6.50
CA LYS A 143 -2.91 -5.82 -7.82
C LYS A 143 -3.38 -4.44 -8.31
N GLU A 144 -3.24 -3.40 -7.48
CA GLU A 144 -3.48 -2.02 -7.86
C GLU A 144 -2.22 -1.32 -8.39
N ALA A 145 -1.09 -2.04 -8.47
CA ALA A 145 0.17 -1.51 -9.02
C ALA A 145 0.06 -1.27 -10.52
N TYR A 146 0.64 -0.17 -10.97
CA TYR A 146 0.76 0.15 -12.39
C TYR A 146 2.08 0.87 -12.69
N LYS A 147 2.42 0.85 -13.97
CA LYS A 147 3.58 1.53 -14.54
C LYS A 147 3.12 2.37 -15.73
N ILE A 148 3.64 3.59 -15.83
CA ILE A 148 3.44 4.46 -16.98
C ILE A 148 4.81 4.84 -17.52
N THR A 149 5.06 4.57 -18.80
CA THR A 149 6.24 5.07 -19.50
C THR A 149 5.79 6.15 -20.46
N ILE A 150 6.50 7.28 -20.50
CA ILE A 150 6.22 8.43 -21.37
C ILE A 150 7.47 8.70 -22.18
N ASP A 151 7.39 8.56 -23.50
CA ASP A 151 8.50 8.75 -24.41
C ASP A 151 8.04 9.27 -25.80
N ASP A 152 8.90 9.19 -26.81
CA ASP A 152 8.60 9.64 -28.17
C ASP A 152 7.67 8.69 -28.94
N THR A 153 7.33 7.54 -28.40
CA THR A 153 6.36 6.60 -28.97
C THR A 153 4.96 6.74 -28.37
N GLY A 154 4.81 7.54 -27.31
CA GLY A 154 3.53 7.80 -26.67
C GLY A 154 3.53 7.64 -25.14
N ILE A 155 2.35 7.42 -24.60
CA ILE A 155 2.18 7.00 -23.20
C ILE A 155 1.84 5.52 -23.17
N HIS A 156 2.57 4.76 -22.37
CA HIS A 156 2.38 3.31 -22.21
C HIS A 156 1.99 3.00 -20.76
N LEU A 157 0.72 2.69 -20.54
CA LEU A 157 0.17 2.28 -19.25
C LEU A 157 0.10 0.75 -19.16
N THR A 158 0.78 0.18 -18.16
CA THR A 158 0.66 -1.23 -17.83
C THR A 158 0.12 -1.37 -16.40
N GLY A 159 -1.04 -1.99 -16.23
CA GLY A 159 -1.67 -2.25 -14.93
C GLY A 159 -1.57 -3.70 -14.51
N ALA A 160 -1.53 -3.99 -13.20
CA ALA A 160 -1.58 -5.34 -12.67
C ALA A 160 -3.00 -5.96 -12.66
N SER A 161 -4.00 -5.13 -12.89
CA SER A 161 -5.41 -5.47 -13.01
C SER A 161 -6.17 -4.35 -13.72
N GLU A 162 -7.44 -4.55 -13.97
CA GLU A 162 -8.35 -3.54 -14.50
C GLU A 162 -8.43 -2.30 -13.57
N THR A 163 -8.45 -2.52 -12.26
CA THR A 163 -8.44 -1.43 -11.27
C THR A 163 -7.12 -0.65 -11.30
N ALA A 164 -6.00 -1.33 -11.50
CA ALA A 164 -4.70 -0.68 -11.68
C ALA A 164 -4.67 0.19 -12.95
N VAL A 165 -5.26 -0.29 -14.04
CA VAL A 165 -5.44 0.50 -15.27
C VAL A 165 -6.29 1.74 -14.99
N LEU A 166 -7.42 1.61 -14.28
CA LEU A 166 -8.25 2.75 -13.89
C LEU A 166 -7.42 3.80 -13.13
N TYR A 167 -6.63 3.38 -12.14
CA TYR A 167 -5.80 4.29 -11.34
C TYR A 167 -4.66 4.91 -12.14
N GLY A 168 -4.06 4.16 -13.08
CA GLY A 168 -3.08 4.71 -14.02
C GLY A 168 -3.69 5.77 -14.93
N LEU A 169 -4.89 5.56 -15.43
CA LEU A 169 -5.64 6.53 -16.22
C LEU A 169 -6.02 7.78 -15.40
N ARG A 170 -6.40 7.62 -14.11
CA ARG A 170 -6.58 8.75 -13.17
C ARG A 170 -5.31 9.57 -13.01
N THR A 171 -4.17 8.90 -12.93
CA THR A 171 -2.86 9.57 -12.86
C THR A 171 -2.57 10.36 -14.13
N ILE A 172 -2.81 9.79 -15.31
CA ILE A 172 -2.62 10.50 -16.59
C ILE A 172 -3.57 11.71 -16.68
N GLU A 173 -4.85 11.56 -16.29
CA GLU A 173 -5.82 12.63 -16.23
C GLU A 173 -5.34 13.80 -15.35
N GLN A 174 -4.95 13.49 -14.12
CA GLN A 174 -4.51 14.48 -13.15
C GLN A 174 -3.20 15.17 -13.56
N LEU A 175 -2.22 14.43 -14.10
CA LEU A 175 -0.98 14.99 -14.65
C LEU A 175 -1.27 15.93 -15.83
N THR A 176 -2.20 15.55 -16.69
CA THR A 176 -2.62 16.38 -17.84
C THR A 176 -3.22 17.71 -17.35
N ILE A 177 -4.08 17.68 -16.33
CA ILE A 177 -4.67 18.88 -15.73
C ILE A 177 -3.61 19.71 -15.00
N ALA A 178 -2.79 19.08 -14.17
CA ALA A 178 -1.79 19.77 -13.35
C ALA A 178 -0.70 20.48 -14.18
N ASN A 179 -0.36 19.92 -15.34
CA ASN A 179 0.77 20.36 -16.18
C ASN A 179 0.32 20.97 -17.52
N ASN A 180 -0.93 21.41 -17.65
CA ASN A 180 -1.47 22.03 -18.85
C ASN A 180 -1.23 21.18 -20.11
N SER A 181 -1.59 19.90 -20.05
CA SER A 181 -1.46 18.90 -21.14
C SER A 181 -0.03 18.51 -21.52
N THR A 182 0.99 18.97 -20.82
CA THR A 182 2.40 18.66 -21.09
C THR A 182 2.99 17.74 -20.02
N LEU A 183 3.40 16.52 -20.40
CA LEU A 183 3.93 15.51 -19.49
C LEU A 183 5.42 15.28 -19.81
N ALA A 184 6.27 15.30 -18.79
CA ALA A 184 7.70 15.03 -18.94
C ALA A 184 7.96 13.57 -19.34
N TYR A 185 8.94 13.33 -20.22
CA TYR A 185 9.39 11.95 -20.48
C TYR A 185 9.96 11.31 -19.23
N GLY A 186 9.70 10.02 -19.05
CA GLY A 186 10.15 9.26 -17.90
C GLY A 186 9.27 8.07 -17.57
N GLU A 187 9.49 7.53 -16.38
CA GLU A 187 8.79 6.36 -15.87
C GLU A 187 8.13 6.65 -14.53
N ILE A 188 6.88 6.26 -14.42
CA ILE A 188 6.09 6.25 -13.17
C ILE A 188 5.88 4.80 -12.78
N VAL A 189 6.20 4.47 -11.52
CA VAL A 189 5.79 3.21 -10.89
C VAL A 189 5.03 3.57 -9.62
N ASP A 190 3.79 3.11 -9.53
CA ASP A 190 2.88 3.56 -8.49
C ASP A 190 1.99 2.43 -7.95
N TYR A 191 1.72 2.47 -6.65
CA TYR A 191 0.95 1.47 -5.91
C TYR A 191 0.57 1.99 -4.52
N PRO A 192 -0.52 1.47 -3.89
CA PRO A 192 -0.90 1.86 -2.54
C PRO A 192 -0.03 1.20 -1.46
N ASN A 193 0.21 1.90 -0.36
CA ASN A 193 0.78 1.31 0.86
C ASN A 193 -0.29 0.63 1.73
N VAL A 194 -1.54 1.12 1.70
CA VAL A 194 -2.67 0.57 2.45
C VAL A 194 -3.72 0.04 1.47
N ALA A 195 -4.08 -1.22 1.60
CA ALA A 195 -4.91 -1.92 0.60
C ALA A 195 -6.34 -1.39 0.52
N GLU A 196 -7.01 -1.11 1.63
CA GLU A 196 -8.35 -0.54 1.65
C GLU A 196 -8.35 0.92 2.11
N ARG A 197 -8.99 1.79 1.33
CA ARG A 197 -9.14 3.23 1.57
C ARG A 197 -10.63 3.54 1.50
N ARG A 198 -11.26 3.68 2.68
CA ARG A 198 -12.72 3.60 2.85
C ARG A 198 -13.33 4.87 3.38
N ILE A 199 -14.61 5.09 3.03
CA ILE A 199 -15.54 5.96 3.74
C ILE A 199 -16.64 5.10 4.35
N HIS A 200 -16.90 5.28 5.64
CA HIS A 200 -18.10 4.77 6.33
C HIS A 200 -19.17 5.87 6.36
N VAL A 201 -20.41 5.52 6.07
CA VAL A 201 -21.54 6.46 5.96
C VAL A 201 -22.69 6.00 6.83
N ASP A 202 -22.95 6.72 7.91
CA ASP A 202 -24.15 6.53 8.74
C ASP A 202 -25.37 7.09 8.01
N MET A 203 -25.91 6.28 7.10
CA MET A 203 -27.17 6.60 6.41
C MET A 203 -28.39 6.18 7.24
N ALA A 204 -28.19 5.49 8.35
CA ALA A 204 -29.26 5.01 9.21
C ALA A 204 -29.85 6.14 10.07
N ARG A 205 -29.00 6.90 10.79
CA ARG A 205 -29.46 8.06 11.57
C ARG A 205 -29.95 9.19 10.67
N LYS A 206 -29.28 9.41 9.53
CA LYS A 206 -29.66 10.40 8.52
C LYS A 206 -29.93 9.73 7.19
N TYR A 207 -31.08 10.05 6.56
CA TYR A 207 -31.28 9.61 5.18
C TYR A 207 -30.25 10.26 4.25
N ILE A 208 -29.55 9.44 3.51
CA ILE A 208 -28.61 9.84 2.45
C ILE A 208 -29.13 9.31 1.12
N SER A 209 -29.21 10.15 0.12
CA SER A 209 -29.81 9.82 -1.16
C SER A 209 -28.91 8.92 -2.02
N LYS A 210 -29.54 8.17 -2.94
CA LYS A 210 -28.85 7.41 -3.99
C LYS A 210 -27.89 8.30 -4.79
N ASP A 211 -28.33 9.51 -5.16
CA ASP A 211 -27.53 10.45 -5.94
C ASP A 211 -26.25 10.85 -5.19
N TRP A 212 -26.34 11.03 -3.88
CA TRP A 212 -25.17 11.30 -3.05
C TRP A 212 -24.16 10.15 -3.10
N PHE A 213 -24.61 8.90 -2.91
CA PHE A 213 -23.75 7.72 -2.99
C PHE A 213 -23.05 7.62 -4.36
N ILE A 214 -23.79 7.79 -5.43
CA ILE A 214 -23.25 7.76 -6.80
C ILE A 214 -22.17 8.82 -6.99
N ARG A 215 -22.41 10.06 -6.57
CA ARG A 215 -21.44 11.17 -6.68
C ARG A 215 -20.17 10.90 -5.83
N GLN A 216 -20.33 10.41 -4.61
CA GLN A 216 -19.21 10.09 -3.74
C GLN A 216 -18.37 8.92 -4.29
N ILE A 217 -19.00 7.88 -4.80
CA ILE A 217 -18.31 6.74 -5.44
C ILE A 217 -17.42 7.21 -6.59
N ARG A 218 -17.93 8.11 -7.44
CA ARG A 218 -17.16 8.71 -8.54
C ARG A 218 -15.96 9.50 -8.03
N GLU A 219 -16.18 10.37 -7.06
CA GLU A 219 -15.13 11.20 -6.45
C GLU A 219 -14.08 10.35 -5.72
N MET A 220 -14.49 9.33 -4.99
CA MET A 220 -13.62 8.36 -4.35
C MET A 220 -12.68 7.70 -5.36
N SER A 221 -13.24 7.19 -6.46
CA SER A 221 -12.46 6.58 -7.55
C SER A 221 -11.44 7.54 -8.15
N TYR A 222 -11.79 8.83 -8.30
CA TYR A 222 -10.89 9.85 -8.82
C TYR A 222 -9.65 10.06 -7.95
N PHE A 223 -9.80 9.89 -6.63
CA PHE A 223 -8.71 9.94 -5.66
C PHE A 223 -8.22 8.55 -5.22
N LYS A 224 -8.51 7.51 -6.01
CA LYS A 224 -8.04 6.12 -5.78
C LYS A 224 -8.47 5.53 -4.44
N MET A 225 -9.60 5.97 -3.87
CA MET A 225 -10.26 5.27 -2.78
C MET A 225 -11.10 4.12 -3.34
N ASN A 226 -11.18 3.02 -2.59
CA ASN A 226 -11.67 1.75 -3.15
C ASN A 226 -12.74 1.04 -2.33
N ALA A 227 -13.27 1.65 -1.26
CA ALA A 227 -14.35 1.05 -0.48
C ALA A 227 -15.29 2.10 0.11
N ILE A 228 -16.59 1.80 0.12
CA ILE A 228 -17.63 2.58 0.81
C ILE A 228 -18.46 1.64 1.68
N GLN A 229 -18.63 1.98 2.96
CA GLN A 229 -19.47 1.24 3.90
C GLN A 229 -20.83 1.93 4.04
N MET A 230 -21.90 1.20 3.76
CA MET A 230 -23.28 1.65 3.88
C MET A 230 -23.87 1.16 5.21
N HIS A 231 -23.85 2.03 6.20
CA HIS A 231 -24.38 1.75 7.53
C HIS A 231 -25.86 2.13 7.56
N PHE A 232 -26.75 1.14 7.33
CA PHE A 232 -28.15 1.39 7.03
C PHE A 232 -29.14 1.07 8.15
N SER A 233 -28.67 0.51 9.27
CA SER A 233 -29.47 0.18 10.44
C SER A 233 -28.83 0.76 11.70
N GLU A 234 -29.61 1.50 12.50
CA GLU A 234 -29.16 2.19 13.70
C GLU A 234 -30.36 2.57 14.63
N ASN A 235 -30.05 3.24 15.75
CA ASN A 235 -31.03 3.67 16.74
C ASN A 235 -32.11 4.63 16.19
N LEU A 236 -31.80 5.46 15.17
CA LEU A 236 -32.74 6.44 14.62
C LEU A 236 -33.40 6.04 13.32
N GLY A 237 -32.96 4.96 12.68
CA GLY A 237 -33.54 4.56 11.42
C GLY A 237 -33.04 3.24 10.86
N PHE A 238 -33.84 2.73 9.94
CA PHE A 238 -33.55 1.57 9.10
C PHE A 238 -33.82 2.00 7.65
N ARG A 239 -32.81 2.15 6.82
CA ARG A 239 -32.87 2.99 5.61
C ARG A 239 -32.79 2.25 4.29
N ILE A 240 -32.99 0.94 4.28
CA ILE A 240 -33.15 0.16 3.06
C ILE A 240 -34.47 -0.57 3.15
N GLU A 241 -35.22 -0.64 2.01
CA GLU A 241 -36.45 -1.42 1.86
C GLU A 241 -36.28 -2.84 2.41
N CYS A 242 -37.22 -3.30 3.23
CA CYS A 242 -37.24 -4.63 3.83
C CYS A 242 -38.57 -5.35 3.48
N GLU A 243 -38.48 -6.49 2.81
CA GLU A 243 -39.64 -7.33 2.49
C GLU A 243 -40.00 -8.27 3.63
N THR A 244 -39.00 -8.75 4.38
CA THR A 244 -39.22 -9.63 5.54
C THR A 244 -40.01 -8.93 6.62
N ASP A 245 -39.70 -7.65 6.88
CA ASP A 245 -40.46 -6.84 7.85
C ASP A 245 -40.54 -5.36 7.44
N PRO A 246 -41.55 -4.96 6.68
CA PRO A 246 -41.71 -3.56 6.29
C PRO A 246 -41.95 -2.58 7.46
N SER A 247 -42.34 -3.10 8.65
CA SER A 247 -42.66 -2.24 9.80
C SER A 247 -41.46 -1.57 10.46
N ILE A 248 -40.25 -2.09 10.24
CA ILE A 248 -39.01 -1.52 10.77
C ILE A 248 -38.44 -0.40 9.91
N VAL A 249 -38.90 -0.33 8.63
CA VAL A 249 -38.31 0.60 7.64
C VAL A 249 -38.73 2.04 7.94
N SER A 250 -37.76 2.95 7.90
CA SER A 250 -38.01 4.38 8.06
C SER A 250 -38.76 4.96 6.86
N GLU A 251 -39.53 6.06 7.05
CA GLU A 251 -40.28 6.72 5.99
C GLU A 251 -39.40 7.08 4.78
N GLN A 252 -38.23 7.72 5.05
CA GLN A 252 -37.20 7.95 4.04
C GLN A 252 -36.25 6.79 4.02
N HIS A 253 -36.16 6.09 2.91
CA HIS A 253 -35.25 4.93 2.74
C HIS A 253 -34.90 4.75 1.26
N LEU A 254 -33.86 3.98 0.99
CA LEU A 254 -33.53 3.51 -0.35
C LEU A 254 -34.33 2.27 -0.68
N THR A 255 -34.84 2.21 -1.90
CA THR A 255 -35.41 0.97 -2.43
C THR A 255 -34.29 -0.04 -2.74
N LYS A 256 -34.63 -1.32 -2.81
CA LYS A 256 -33.67 -2.34 -3.29
C LYS A 256 -33.16 -2.04 -4.70
N SER A 257 -33.98 -1.39 -5.55
CA SER A 257 -33.58 -0.91 -6.86
C SER A 257 -32.50 0.18 -6.77
N ASP A 258 -32.66 1.14 -5.85
CA ASP A 258 -31.66 2.19 -5.63
C ASP A 258 -30.33 1.61 -5.18
N VAL A 259 -30.37 0.61 -4.29
CA VAL A 259 -29.15 -0.10 -3.84
C VAL A 259 -28.46 -0.80 -5.00
N ARG A 260 -29.20 -1.51 -5.87
CA ARG A 260 -28.62 -2.17 -7.05
C ARG A 260 -27.97 -1.17 -8.02
N GLU A 261 -28.55 0.02 -8.19
CA GLU A 261 -27.93 1.09 -8.98
C GLU A 261 -26.63 1.60 -8.35
N ILE A 262 -26.61 1.77 -7.01
CA ILE A 262 -25.36 2.12 -6.27
C ILE A 262 -24.29 1.05 -6.47
N LEU A 263 -24.65 -0.23 -6.33
CA LEU A 263 -23.74 -1.37 -6.53
C LEU A 263 -23.17 -1.40 -7.96
N ALA A 264 -24.02 -1.15 -8.95
CA ALA A 264 -23.59 -1.11 -10.35
C ALA A 264 -22.61 0.05 -10.61
N GLU A 265 -22.89 1.24 -10.08
CA GLU A 265 -21.98 2.38 -10.22
C GLU A 265 -20.67 2.15 -9.46
N ALA A 266 -20.72 1.59 -8.25
CA ALA A 266 -19.55 1.23 -7.46
C ALA A 266 -18.64 0.23 -8.22
N LYS A 267 -19.22 -0.81 -8.79
CA LYS A 267 -18.52 -1.76 -9.67
C LYS A 267 -17.86 -1.06 -10.85
N LYS A 268 -18.61 -0.16 -11.52
CA LYS A 268 -18.11 0.62 -12.65
C LYS A 268 -16.89 1.46 -12.31
N TYR A 269 -16.84 2.05 -11.12
CA TYR A 269 -15.78 2.92 -10.65
C TYR A 269 -14.71 2.21 -9.80
N GLY A 270 -14.76 0.88 -9.67
CA GLY A 270 -13.78 0.09 -8.93
C GLY A 270 -13.83 0.33 -7.41
N VAL A 271 -15.00 0.67 -6.87
CA VAL A 271 -15.23 0.89 -5.44
C VAL A 271 -16.02 -0.30 -4.88
N LYS A 272 -15.50 -0.92 -3.84
CA LYS A 272 -16.17 -2.00 -3.09
C LYS A 272 -17.25 -1.40 -2.20
N VAL A 273 -18.44 -2.01 -2.16
CA VAL A 273 -19.48 -1.67 -1.19
C VAL A 273 -19.46 -2.69 -0.04
N ILE A 274 -19.54 -2.19 1.18
CA ILE A 274 -19.61 -2.97 2.41
C ILE A 274 -20.94 -2.63 3.08
N PRO A 275 -21.95 -3.52 3.03
CA PRO A 275 -23.16 -3.34 3.83
C PRO A 275 -22.82 -3.43 5.32
N SER A 276 -23.50 -2.61 6.13
CA SER A 276 -23.32 -2.57 7.57
C SER A 276 -24.69 -2.53 8.26
N PHE A 277 -24.99 -3.62 8.97
CA PHE A 277 -26.21 -3.81 9.73
C PHE A 277 -25.82 -4.12 11.18
N ASP A 278 -26.08 -3.20 12.09
CA ASP A 278 -25.66 -3.36 13.48
C ASP A 278 -26.56 -4.31 14.27
N SER A 279 -25.88 -5.20 14.96
CA SER A 279 -26.44 -6.03 16.05
C SER A 279 -25.29 -6.51 16.95
N PRO A 280 -25.53 -6.87 18.22
CA PRO A 280 -26.81 -6.86 18.94
C PRO A 280 -27.15 -5.50 19.55
N GLY A 281 -26.25 -4.49 19.49
CA GLY A 281 -26.51 -3.10 19.85
C GLY A 281 -27.18 -2.32 18.73
N HIS A 282 -27.54 -1.06 19.01
CA HIS A 282 -28.04 -0.10 18.02
C HIS A 282 -29.29 -0.53 17.22
N VAL A 283 -30.10 -1.45 17.80
CA VAL A 283 -31.28 -2.01 17.15
C VAL A 283 -32.60 -1.31 17.56
N ASP A 284 -32.53 -0.08 18.08
CA ASP A 284 -33.72 0.64 18.59
C ASP A 284 -34.85 0.77 17.56
N GLN A 285 -34.50 0.98 16.28
CA GLN A 285 -35.50 1.10 15.23
C GLN A 285 -36.27 -0.22 15.06
N ILE A 286 -35.60 -1.34 15.15
CA ILE A 286 -36.20 -2.67 15.11
C ILE A 286 -37.05 -2.89 16.38
N LEU A 287 -36.51 -2.57 17.54
CA LEU A 287 -37.18 -2.79 18.82
C LEU A 287 -38.36 -1.83 19.09
N ARG A 288 -38.55 -0.77 18.29
CA ARG A 288 -39.78 0.02 18.28
C ARG A 288 -40.96 -0.78 17.70
N ALA A 289 -40.71 -1.58 16.68
CA ALA A 289 -41.70 -2.46 16.09
C ALA A 289 -41.86 -3.76 16.90
N HIS A 290 -40.79 -4.29 17.44
CA HIS A 290 -40.70 -5.58 18.14
C HIS A 290 -40.04 -5.44 19.52
N PRO A 291 -40.68 -4.75 20.49
CA PRO A 291 -40.12 -4.55 21.81
C PRO A 291 -39.88 -5.86 22.58
N GLU A 292 -40.56 -6.93 22.24
CA GLU A 292 -40.41 -8.28 22.80
C GLU A 292 -39.07 -8.93 22.48
N TYR A 293 -38.33 -8.44 21.50
CA TYR A 293 -37.01 -8.93 21.13
C TYR A 293 -35.86 -8.19 21.85
N GLY A 294 -36.19 -7.19 22.67
CA GLY A 294 -35.19 -6.48 23.49
C GLY A 294 -34.69 -7.34 24.64
N GLN A 295 -33.36 -7.22 24.97
CA GLN A 295 -32.74 -7.99 26.04
C GLN A 295 -33.48 -7.83 27.36
N VAL A 296 -33.86 -8.94 27.98
CA VAL A 296 -34.64 -8.95 29.25
C VAL A 296 -33.68 -8.69 30.43
N ASP A 297 -34.11 -7.79 31.33
CA ASP A 297 -33.43 -7.54 32.60
C ASP A 297 -33.87 -8.55 33.70
N LYS A 298 -33.25 -8.49 34.87
CA LYS A 298 -33.60 -9.37 36.00
C LYS A 298 -35.02 -9.18 36.58
N TYR A 299 -35.74 -8.15 36.13
CA TYR A 299 -37.13 -7.86 36.54
C TYR A 299 -38.14 -8.20 35.44
N GLY A 300 -37.69 -8.65 34.29
CA GLY A 300 -38.54 -9.00 33.14
C GLY A 300 -38.87 -7.83 32.22
N ASN A 301 -38.15 -6.70 32.28
CA ASN A 301 -38.33 -5.59 31.37
C ASN A 301 -37.39 -5.76 30.16
N HIS A 302 -37.88 -5.39 28.98
CA HIS A 302 -37.09 -5.42 27.73
C HIS A 302 -36.28 -4.16 27.53
N TYR A 303 -35.00 -4.33 27.16
CA TYR A 303 -34.09 -3.23 26.78
C TYR A 303 -34.48 -2.69 25.40
N LYS A 304 -34.38 -1.37 25.23
CA LYS A 304 -34.88 -0.71 24.01
C LYS A 304 -33.83 -0.54 22.90
N SER A 305 -32.57 -0.78 23.22
CA SER A 305 -31.46 -0.51 22.32
C SER A 305 -30.58 -1.73 22.03
N GLY A 306 -30.89 -2.88 22.64
CA GLY A 306 -30.11 -4.10 22.45
C GLY A 306 -30.99 -5.33 22.32
N LEU A 307 -30.67 -6.15 21.33
CA LEU A 307 -31.32 -7.42 21.04
C LEU A 307 -31.18 -8.41 22.21
N ASP A 308 -32.19 -9.20 22.51
CA ASP A 308 -32.07 -10.34 23.43
C ASP A 308 -31.31 -11.51 22.76
N ILE A 309 -30.00 -11.51 22.94
CA ILE A 309 -29.12 -12.56 22.43
C ILE A 309 -29.21 -13.90 23.19
N THR A 310 -30.14 -14.00 24.14
CA THR A 310 -30.49 -15.24 24.84
C THR A 310 -31.83 -15.82 24.38
N ASN A 311 -32.57 -15.07 23.57
CA ASN A 311 -33.89 -15.45 23.04
C ASN A 311 -33.78 -16.05 21.64
N PRO A 312 -34.05 -17.37 21.44
CA PRO A 312 -33.94 -17.99 20.11
C PRO A 312 -34.85 -17.38 19.04
N GLU A 313 -36.00 -16.85 19.42
CA GLU A 313 -36.92 -16.24 18.44
C GLU A 313 -36.39 -14.87 17.98
N ALA A 314 -35.79 -14.09 18.87
CA ALA A 314 -35.12 -12.83 18.53
C ALA A 314 -33.90 -13.08 17.61
N ILE A 315 -33.09 -14.11 17.92
CA ILE A 315 -31.97 -14.52 17.07
C ILE A 315 -32.43 -14.96 15.68
N LYS A 316 -33.46 -15.81 15.62
CA LYS A 316 -34.02 -16.26 14.36
C LYS A 316 -34.58 -15.11 13.53
N TYR A 317 -35.25 -14.17 14.15
CA TYR A 317 -35.78 -12.98 13.49
C TYR A 317 -34.65 -12.14 12.90
N ILE A 318 -33.63 -11.80 13.67
CA ILE A 318 -32.53 -10.98 13.19
C ILE A 318 -31.80 -11.68 12.02
N TYR A 319 -31.59 -12.99 12.08
CA TYR A 319 -30.99 -13.77 10.99
C TYR A 319 -31.81 -13.70 9.71
N SER A 320 -33.14 -13.68 9.81
CA SER A 320 -33.99 -13.54 8.61
C SER A 320 -33.80 -12.18 7.92
N LEU A 321 -33.49 -11.13 8.68
CA LEU A 321 -33.12 -9.83 8.12
C LEU A 321 -31.74 -9.86 7.46
N TYR A 322 -30.74 -10.44 8.13
CA TYR A 322 -29.42 -10.61 7.54
C TYR A 322 -29.46 -11.41 6.23
N ASP A 323 -30.24 -12.49 6.18
CA ASP A 323 -30.42 -13.31 4.97
C ASP A 323 -30.96 -12.47 3.80
N GLU A 324 -31.95 -11.61 4.03
CA GLU A 324 -32.50 -10.71 3.01
C GLU A 324 -31.47 -9.74 2.46
N TYR A 325 -30.62 -9.15 3.35
CA TYR A 325 -29.62 -8.20 2.90
C TYR A 325 -28.39 -8.86 2.31
N MET A 326 -27.99 -10.04 2.76
CA MET A 326 -26.94 -10.82 2.11
C MET A 326 -27.33 -11.18 0.67
N GLU A 327 -28.61 -11.46 0.41
CA GLU A 327 -29.13 -11.65 -0.96
C GLU A 327 -29.09 -10.34 -1.77
N LEU A 328 -29.52 -9.20 -1.20
CA LEU A 328 -29.50 -7.91 -1.88
C LEU A 328 -28.07 -7.48 -2.27
N PHE A 329 -27.09 -7.75 -1.42
CA PHE A 329 -25.68 -7.41 -1.60
C PHE A 329 -24.85 -8.56 -2.18
N GLU A 330 -25.49 -9.53 -2.83
CA GLU A 330 -24.79 -10.60 -3.53
C GLU A 330 -23.70 -10.04 -4.45
N GLY A 331 -22.49 -10.61 -4.37
CA GLY A 331 -21.30 -10.15 -5.10
C GLY A 331 -20.45 -9.12 -4.34
N CYS A 332 -20.89 -8.61 -3.20
CA CYS A 332 -20.02 -7.94 -2.24
C CYS A 332 -19.17 -8.98 -1.50
N THR A 333 -17.97 -8.59 -1.07
CA THR A 333 -17.01 -9.51 -0.43
C THR A 333 -17.05 -9.47 1.08
N ASP A 334 -17.59 -8.41 1.66
CA ASP A 334 -17.56 -8.14 3.09
C ASP A 334 -18.96 -7.73 3.58
N PHE A 335 -19.29 -8.06 4.82
CA PHE A 335 -20.47 -7.58 5.53
C PHE A 335 -20.08 -7.18 6.95
N HIS A 336 -20.60 -6.06 7.45
CA HIS A 336 -20.26 -5.56 8.78
C HIS A 336 -21.43 -5.77 9.75
N ILE A 337 -21.19 -6.54 10.79
CA ILE A 337 -22.19 -6.94 11.81
C ILE A 337 -22.51 -5.81 12.81
N GLY A 338 -21.60 -4.84 12.98
CA GLY A 338 -21.62 -3.91 14.10
C GLY A 338 -20.87 -4.46 15.30
N GLY A 339 -21.58 -4.87 16.34
CA GLY A 339 -21.02 -5.49 17.52
C GLY A 339 -20.52 -4.52 18.57
N ASP A 340 -20.63 -3.21 18.32
CA ASP A 340 -20.27 -2.14 19.23
C ASP A 340 -21.40 -1.83 20.23
N GLU A 341 -21.01 -1.20 21.29
CA GLU A 341 -21.87 -0.53 22.28
C GLU A 341 -23.21 -1.26 22.61
N TYR A 342 -23.23 -2.60 22.57
CA TYR A 342 -24.42 -3.41 22.88
C TYR A 342 -25.09 -2.93 24.17
N MET A 343 -24.28 -2.68 25.20
CA MET A 343 -24.62 -1.99 26.44
C MET A 343 -23.36 -1.31 26.96
N GLU A 344 -23.52 -0.29 27.79
CA GLU A 344 -22.42 0.31 28.55
C GLU A 344 -21.96 -0.65 29.65
N PHE A 345 -21.05 -1.57 29.34
CA PHE A 345 -20.67 -2.71 30.18
C PHE A 345 -20.02 -2.33 31.53
N ASP A 346 -19.52 -1.10 31.68
CA ASP A 346 -18.82 -0.61 32.85
C ASP A 346 -19.75 0.06 33.88
N ARG A 347 -21.03 0.31 33.53
CA ARG A 347 -21.96 1.09 34.38
C ARG A 347 -23.40 0.54 34.41
N ALA A 348 -24.22 1.17 35.26
CA ALA A 348 -25.65 0.93 35.23
C ALA A 348 -26.31 1.48 33.92
N PRO A 349 -27.33 0.84 33.42
CA PRO A 349 -28.08 -0.29 34.00
C PRO A 349 -27.43 -1.68 33.81
N PHE A 350 -26.44 -1.82 32.92
CA PHE A 350 -25.86 -3.14 32.62
C PHE A 350 -25.40 -3.87 33.91
N THR A 351 -24.50 -3.26 34.68
CA THR A 351 -23.90 -3.87 35.88
C THR A 351 -24.92 -4.25 36.97
N THR A 352 -26.07 -3.57 36.98
CA THR A 352 -27.09 -3.73 38.04
C THR A 352 -28.33 -4.51 37.61
N GLN A 353 -28.63 -4.62 36.32
CA GLN A 353 -29.88 -5.20 35.82
C GLN A 353 -29.67 -6.36 34.83
N TYR A 354 -28.73 -6.24 33.88
CA TYR A 354 -28.56 -7.20 32.78
C TYR A 354 -27.44 -8.20 33.00
N LYS A 355 -26.34 -7.77 33.61
CA LYS A 355 -25.13 -8.59 33.77
C LYS A 355 -25.42 -9.96 34.43
N SER A 356 -26.25 -9.99 35.50
CA SER A 356 -26.59 -11.24 36.17
C SER A 356 -27.43 -12.19 35.32
N VAL A 357 -28.25 -11.65 34.44
CA VAL A 357 -29.09 -12.46 33.51
C VAL A 357 -28.19 -13.15 32.51
N LEU A 358 -27.32 -12.37 31.84
CA LEU A 358 -26.39 -12.91 30.87
C LEU A 358 -25.35 -13.86 31.49
N ASP A 359 -24.84 -13.55 32.71
CA ASP A 359 -23.92 -14.46 33.43
C ASP A 359 -24.59 -15.79 33.79
N ASN A 360 -25.89 -15.78 34.14
CA ASN A 360 -26.65 -17.01 34.41
C ASN A 360 -26.83 -17.82 33.12
N TYR A 361 -27.30 -17.19 32.07
CA TYR A 361 -27.42 -17.82 30.78
C TYR A 361 -26.09 -18.44 30.29
N ALA A 362 -24.99 -17.71 30.44
CA ALA A 362 -23.66 -18.19 30.06
C ALA A 362 -23.29 -19.48 30.82
N ARG A 363 -23.51 -19.52 32.15
CA ARG A 363 -23.20 -20.71 32.97
C ARG A 363 -24.08 -21.90 32.65
N GLU A 364 -25.32 -21.67 32.28
CA GLU A 364 -26.29 -22.75 32.01
C GLU A 364 -26.14 -23.31 30.60
N ASN A 365 -25.75 -22.47 29.60
CA ASN A 365 -25.84 -22.82 28.19
C ASN A 365 -24.47 -22.88 27.47
N ILE A 366 -23.39 -22.34 28.06
CA ILE A 366 -22.05 -22.30 27.44
C ILE A 366 -21.04 -23.10 28.28
N ASP A 367 -20.68 -22.61 29.48
CA ASP A 367 -19.71 -23.25 30.37
C ASP A 367 -19.93 -22.74 31.79
N PRO A 368 -19.76 -23.58 32.83
CA PRO A 368 -19.91 -23.16 34.23
C PRO A 368 -19.07 -21.97 34.67
N ASN A 369 -17.98 -21.68 33.96
CA ASN A 369 -17.10 -20.52 34.20
C ASN A 369 -17.37 -19.35 33.26
N ALA A 370 -18.21 -19.53 32.27
CA ALA A 370 -18.56 -18.49 31.29
C ALA A 370 -19.27 -17.28 31.95
N THR A 371 -19.20 -16.17 31.26
CA THR A 371 -19.77 -14.89 31.65
C THR A 371 -20.55 -14.27 30.51
N TRP A 372 -21.19 -13.15 30.75
CA TRP A 372 -21.86 -12.35 29.72
C TRP A 372 -20.99 -12.09 28.47
N LYS A 373 -19.65 -11.99 28.66
CA LYS A 373 -18.70 -11.81 27.56
C LYS A 373 -18.74 -12.96 26.54
N ASP A 374 -18.94 -14.16 27.08
CA ASP A 374 -19.02 -15.37 26.26
C ASP A 374 -20.35 -15.46 25.50
N VAL A 375 -21.44 -14.89 26.07
CA VAL A 375 -22.72 -14.80 25.37
C VAL A 375 -22.59 -13.87 24.17
N VAL A 376 -22.01 -12.70 24.36
CA VAL A 376 -21.76 -11.73 23.28
C VAL A 376 -20.82 -12.33 22.22
N ALA A 377 -19.71 -12.93 22.66
CA ALA A 377 -18.73 -13.55 21.77
C ALA A 377 -19.33 -14.72 20.95
N LYS A 378 -20.22 -15.51 21.57
CA LYS A 378 -20.92 -16.59 20.88
C LYS A 378 -21.85 -16.03 19.82
N TYR A 379 -22.67 -15.04 20.17
CA TYR A 379 -23.59 -14.42 19.22
C TYR A 379 -22.85 -13.86 18.00
N ILE A 380 -21.76 -13.12 18.21
CA ILE A 380 -20.96 -12.56 17.12
C ILE A 380 -20.34 -13.67 16.25
N ASN A 381 -19.80 -14.73 16.87
CA ASN A 381 -19.23 -15.84 16.11
C ASN A 381 -20.30 -16.57 15.28
N ASP A 382 -21.46 -16.88 15.88
CA ASP A 382 -22.52 -17.59 15.18
C ASP A 382 -23.04 -16.78 13.96
N LEU A 383 -23.16 -15.45 14.11
CA LEU A 383 -23.54 -14.58 13.00
C LEU A 383 -22.44 -14.46 11.95
N ALA A 384 -21.20 -14.38 12.37
CA ALA A 384 -20.04 -14.37 11.45
C ALA A 384 -19.92 -15.69 10.65
N GLU A 385 -20.26 -16.83 11.26
CA GLU A 385 -20.33 -18.11 10.56
C GLU A 385 -21.42 -18.08 9.48
N ASN A 386 -22.60 -17.58 9.80
CA ASN A 386 -23.69 -17.44 8.82
C ASN A 386 -23.29 -16.54 7.63
N GLU A 387 -22.63 -15.41 7.89
CA GLU A 387 -22.10 -14.55 6.80
C GLU A 387 -21.05 -15.25 5.96
N GLN A 388 -20.13 -15.98 6.59
CA GLN A 388 -19.08 -16.72 5.88
C GLN A 388 -19.65 -17.84 5.01
N GLU A 389 -20.66 -18.57 5.50
CA GLU A 389 -21.38 -19.59 4.72
C GLU A 389 -22.07 -19.03 3.47
N LYS A 390 -22.47 -17.77 3.52
CA LYS A 390 -23.04 -17.03 2.38
C LYS A 390 -21.97 -16.38 1.48
N GLY A 391 -20.68 -16.53 1.80
CA GLY A 391 -19.57 -16.05 0.99
C GLY A 391 -19.03 -14.66 1.35
N PHE A 392 -19.47 -14.07 2.47
CA PHE A 392 -18.98 -12.79 2.95
C PHE A 392 -17.81 -12.97 3.95
N THR A 393 -16.96 -11.96 4.02
CA THR A 393 -16.01 -11.79 5.13
C THR A 393 -16.66 -10.92 6.19
N PRO A 394 -16.97 -11.47 7.38
CA PRO A 394 -17.59 -10.70 8.47
C PRO A 394 -16.63 -9.66 9.03
N ARG A 395 -17.17 -8.49 9.39
CA ARG A 395 -16.44 -7.41 10.07
C ARG A 395 -17.20 -6.95 11.31
N ILE A 396 -16.45 -6.49 12.31
CA ILE A 396 -17.03 -5.95 13.55
C ILE A 396 -16.25 -4.74 14.04
N TRP A 397 -16.89 -3.91 14.87
CA TRP A 397 -16.21 -2.92 15.69
C TRP A 397 -15.45 -3.60 16.85
N ASN A 398 -14.39 -2.98 17.33
CA ASN A 398 -13.46 -3.61 18.28
C ASN A 398 -13.94 -3.61 19.75
N ASP A 399 -14.85 -2.76 20.15
CA ASP A 399 -15.13 -2.46 21.57
C ASP A 399 -16.03 -3.46 22.28
N GLY A 400 -16.82 -4.25 21.52
CA GLY A 400 -17.77 -5.24 22.06
C GLY A 400 -17.14 -6.56 22.49
N ILE A 401 -15.92 -6.88 22.08
CA ILE A 401 -15.25 -8.17 22.33
C ILE A 401 -13.95 -8.04 23.09
N TYR A 402 -13.52 -9.12 23.76
CA TYR A 402 -12.34 -9.16 24.64
C TYR A 402 -12.38 -8.09 25.74
N TYR A 403 -13.57 -7.65 26.12
CA TYR A 403 -13.78 -6.60 27.10
C TYR A 403 -13.18 -7.01 28.46
N GLY A 404 -12.35 -6.12 29.06
CA GLY A 404 -11.67 -6.40 30.33
C GLY A 404 -10.44 -7.30 30.23
N GLU A 405 -10.00 -7.73 29.05
CA GLU A 405 -8.78 -8.53 28.86
C GLU A 405 -7.52 -7.85 29.42
N ASN A 406 -7.51 -6.52 29.47
CA ASN A 406 -6.42 -5.72 30.04
C ASN A 406 -6.41 -5.70 31.57
N SER A 407 -7.48 -6.16 32.23
CA SER A 407 -7.63 -6.15 33.68
C SER A 407 -7.14 -7.45 34.31
N TYR A 408 -6.33 -7.35 35.35
CA TYR A 408 -5.90 -8.52 36.13
C TYR A 408 -7.05 -9.16 36.95
N TYR A 409 -8.01 -8.34 37.35
CA TYR A 409 -9.10 -8.74 38.25
C TYR A 409 -10.37 -9.19 37.51
N ASP A 410 -10.45 -8.97 36.22
CA ASP A 410 -11.62 -9.27 35.43
C ASP A 410 -11.54 -10.70 34.86
N LYS A 411 -12.69 -11.41 34.87
CA LYS A 411 -12.74 -12.72 34.22
C LYS A 411 -12.52 -12.56 32.72
N LYS A 412 -11.66 -13.43 32.16
CA LYS A 412 -11.37 -13.47 30.72
C LYS A 412 -12.53 -14.11 29.98
N GLN A 413 -12.72 -13.67 28.74
CA GLN A 413 -13.58 -14.35 27.78
C GLN A 413 -13.04 -15.75 27.47
N LEU A 414 -13.90 -16.78 27.54
CA LEU A 414 -13.53 -18.18 27.24
C LEU A 414 -13.66 -18.50 25.76
N ILE A 415 -14.76 -18.04 25.14
CA ILE A 415 -15.01 -18.22 23.71
C ILE A 415 -13.97 -17.43 22.91
N LYS A 416 -13.29 -18.13 22.00
CA LYS A 416 -12.36 -17.51 21.06
C LYS A 416 -13.14 -16.97 19.87
N MET A 417 -12.88 -15.71 19.50
CA MET A 417 -13.40 -15.15 18.27
C MET A 417 -12.78 -15.84 17.05
N HIS A 418 -13.54 -16.00 15.99
CA HIS A 418 -13.03 -16.49 14.73
C HIS A 418 -12.00 -15.52 14.14
N LYS A 419 -10.85 -16.04 13.71
CA LYS A 419 -9.71 -15.22 13.24
C LYS A 419 -9.98 -14.55 11.89
N TYR A 420 -10.91 -15.09 11.11
CA TYR A 420 -11.30 -14.53 9.81
C TYR A 420 -12.18 -13.28 9.93
N ILE A 421 -12.68 -12.95 11.15
CA ILE A 421 -13.45 -11.74 11.38
C ILE A 421 -12.52 -10.53 11.26
N GLY A 422 -12.83 -9.62 10.36
CA GLY A 422 -12.15 -8.33 10.23
C GLY A 422 -12.51 -7.39 11.37
N ILE A 423 -11.52 -6.73 11.95
CA ILE A 423 -11.69 -5.84 13.09
C ILE A 423 -11.56 -4.38 12.65
N ASP A 424 -12.62 -3.63 12.70
CA ASP A 424 -12.63 -2.19 12.54
C ASP A 424 -12.29 -1.54 13.89
N PHE A 425 -11.03 -1.14 14.05
CA PHE A 425 -10.53 -0.62 15.32
C PHE A 425 -10.71 0.91 15.38
N TRP A 426 -11.76 1.35 16.09
CA TRP A 426 -12.10 2.75 16.22
C TRP A 426 -11.78 3.35 17.57
N SER A 427 -11.88 2.57 18.63
CA SER A 427 -11.92 3.04 20.00
C SER A 427 -11.02 2.26 20.94
N GLN A 428 -10.19 3.00 21.65
CA GLN A 428 -9.71 2.67 22.98
C GLN A 428 -9.67 3.97 23.79
N MET A 429 -10.85 4.44 24.21
CA MET A 429 -11.00 5.72 24.88
C MET A 429 -10.40 5.68 26.28
N SER A 430 -9.79 6.77 26.71
CA SER A 430 -9.10 6.86 28.00
C SER A 430 -10.03 6.71 29.22
N TRP A 431 -11.33 6.93 29.05
CA TRP A 431 -12.34 6.77 30.10
C TRP A 431 -12.87 5.34 30.25
N ASN A 432 -12.61 4.45 29.30
CA ASN A 432 -13.00 3.04 29.36
C ASN A 432 -11.79 2.11 29.15
N TYR A 433 -11.07 1.85 30.23
CA TYR A 433 -9.89 0.97 30.22
C TYR A 433 -10.20 -0.50 29.94
N SER A 434 -11.49 -0.88 29.98
CA SER A 434 -11.89 -2.27 29.74
C SER A 434 -11.97 -2.63 28.26
N ILE A 435 -12.06 -1.66 27.36
CA ILE A 435 -11.95 -1.90 25.92
C ILE A 435 -10.58 -2.49 25.59
N ALA A 436 -10.57 -3.60 24.87
CA ALA A 436 -9.34 -4.33 24.55
C ALA A 436 -8.37 -3.49 23.72
N LYS A 437 -7.07 -3.62 24.03
CA LYS A 437 -6.01 -2.98 23.25
C LYS A 437 -5.86 -3.65 21.89
N LEU A 438 -5.35 -2.90 20.91
CA LEU A 438 -5.01 -3.45 19.60
C LEU A 438 -4.09 -4.68 19.72
N GLN A 439 -3.10 -4.63 20.62
CA GLN A 439 -2.20 -5.75 20.85
C GLN A 439 -2.92 -7.03 21.29
N THR A 440 -4.05 -6.91 22.01
CA THR A 440 -4.85 -8.08 22.40
C THR A 440 -5.38 -8.85 21.20
N PHE A 441 -5.87 -8.12 20.17
CA PHE A 441 -6.34 -8.74 18.94
C PHE A 441 -5.20 -9.44 18.17
N LEU A 442 -4.06 -8.77 18.07
CA LEU A 442 -2.87 -9.33 17.40
C LEU A 442 -2.35 -10.58 18.13
N ASP A 443 -2.27 -10.55 19.47
CA ASP A 443 -1.83 -11.69 20.30
C ASP A 443 -2.79 -12.88 20.19
N LYS A 444 -4.07 -12.63 19.97
CA LYS A 444 -5.09 -13.65 19.73
C LYS A 444 -5.12 -14.14 18.29
N GLY A 445 -4.32 -13.55 17.41
CA GLY A 445 -4.08 -14.00 16.04
C GLY A 445 -5.04 -13.41 14.99
N HIS A 446 -5.69 -12.28 15.29
CA HIS A 446 -6.39 -11.50 14.28
C HIS A 446 -5.36 -10.81 13.37
N ASP A 447 -5.42 -11.04 12.08
CA ASP A 447 -4.48 -10.53 11.07
C ASP A 447 -5.17 -9.60 10.05
N THR A 448 -6.40 -9.21 10.34
CA THR A 448 -7.23 -8.36 9.47
C THR A 448 -7.80 -7.22 10.30
N ILE A 449 -7.05 -6.11 10.34
CA ILE A 449 -7.35 -4.93 11.15
C ILE A 449 -7.49 -3.71 10.23
N TYR A 450 -8.56 -2.94 10.43
CA TYR A 450 -8.82 -1.69 9.74
C TYR A 450 -8.69 -0.52 10.72
N ASN A 451 -7.96 0.51 10.32
CA ASN A 451 -7.72 1.69 11.13
C ASN A 451 -8.87 2.70 10.96
N VAL A 452 -9.74 2.77 11.96
CA VAL A 452 -10.87 3.72 12.01
C VAL A 452 -10.66 4.73 13.14
N ASN A 453 -9.44 5.10 13.42
CA ASN A 453 -9.02 5.94 14.55
C ASN A 453 -9.90 7.19 14.70
N ALA A 454 -10.73 7.21 15.74
CA ALA A 454 -11.68 8.30 16.01
C ALA A 454 -11.01 9.68 16.17
N SER A 455 -9.73 9.72 16.56
CA SER A 455 -8.99 10.97 16.71
C SER A 455 -8.59 11.62 15.36
N PHE A 456 -8.58 10.86 14.27
CA PHE A 456 -8.22 11.35 12.93
C PHE A 456 -9.40 11.35 11.95
N PHE A 457 -10.29 10.36 12.05
CA PHE A 457 -11.20 10.02 10.97
C PHE A 457 -12.68 10.20 11.25
N TYR A 458 -13.06 10.58 12.49
CA TYR A 458 -14.47 10.78 12.82
C TYR A 458 -14.95 12.17 12.41
N TYR A 459 -15.94 12.19 11.53
CA TYR A 459 -16.77 13.35 11.24
C TYR A 459 -18.15 13.09 11.86
N VAL A 460 -18.50 13.84 12.90
CA VAL A 460 -19.71 13.58 13.70
C VAL A 460 -20.61 14.81 13.72
N LEU A 461 -21.84 14.68 13.29
CA LEU A 461 -22.84 15.74 13.37
C LEU A 461 -23.30 15.92 14.83
N ARG A 462 -22.98 17.06 15.43
CA ARG A 462 -23.31 17.41 16.84
C ARG A 462 -23.81 18.84 16.99
N PRO A 463 -24.85 19.11 17.83
CA PRO A 463 -25.40 20.46 18.04
C PRO A 463 -24.44 21.40 18.75
N SER A 464 -23.51 20.87 19.55
CA SER A 464 -22.59 21.64 20.40
C SER A 464 -21.30 22.08 19.70
N MET A 465 -21.16 21.79 18.40
CA MET A 465 -19.96 22.16 17.66
C MET A 465 -19.90 23.66 17.38
N PRO A 466 -18.70 24.25 17.26
CA PRO A 466 -18.55 25.64 16.85
C PRO A 466 -19.25 25.94 15.54
N THR A 467 -19.79 27.14 15.38
CA THR A 467 -20.53 27.54 14.17
C THR A 467 -19.67 28.31 13.17
N ASP A 468 -18.37 28.16 13.20
CA ASP A 468 -17.40 28.87 12.38
C ASP A 468 -16.87 28.03 11.20
N GLY A 469 -17.73 27.41 10.46
CA GLY A 469 -17.39 26.68 9.24
C GLY A 469 -17.35 25.18 9.41
N ARG A 470 -16.53 24.51 8.61
CA ARG A 470 -16.47 23.05 8.44
C ARG A 470 -16.28 22.28 9.75
N LYS A 471 -15.50 22.82 10.67
CA LYS A 471 -15.19 22.17 11.96
C LYS A 471 -16.37 22.08 12.92
N GLN A 472 -17.45 22.81 12.66
CA GLN A 472 -18.65 22.73 13.51
C GLN A 472 -19.25 21.33 13.64
N HIS A 473 -18.97 20.44 12.67
CA HIS A 473 -19.52 19.09 12.62
C HIS A 473 -18.50 18.02 12.99
N SER A 474 -17.24 18.39 13.24
CA SER A 474 -16.16 17.46 13.53
C SER A 474 -16.15 17.01 15.00
N PHE A 475 -15.62 15.82 15.26
CA PHE A 475 -15.38 15.31 16.60
C PHE A 475 -14.11 15.96 17.18
N ASP A 476 -14.24 16.60 18.35
CA ASP A 476 -13.14 17.24 19.09
C ASP A 476 -12.26 18.22 18.27
N ASN A 477 -12.74 18.72 17.13
CA ASN A 477 -11.98 19.55 16.18
C ASN A 477 -10.69 18.89 15.67
N LEU A 478 -10.56 17.57 15.73
CA LEU A 478 -9.33 16.87 15.44
C LEU A 478 -9.22 16.35 14.00
N ASN A 479 -10.34 16.09 13.35
CA ASN A 479 -10.40 15.55 12.01
C ASN A 479 -10.25 16.63 10.96
N SER A 480 -9.12 17.31 10.94
CA SER A 480 -8.74 18.18 9.84
C SER A 480 -7.88 17.43 8.83
N ASP A 481 -8.01 17.81 7.57
CA ASP A 481 -7.14 17.35 6.49
C ASP A 481 -5.65 17.53 6.84
N LYS A 482 -5.32 18.64 7.55
CA LYS A 482 -3.95 18.91 7.98
C LYS A 482 -3.45 17.88 8.99
N LEU A 483 -4.27 17.53 9.98
CA LEU A 483 -3.87 16.55 10.99
C LEU A 483 -3.65 15.16 10.38
N ILE A 484 -4.56 14.74 9.51
CA ILE A 484 -4.42 13.47 8.76
C ILE A 484 -3.14 13.49 7.92
N PHE A 485 -2.92 14.56 7.14
CA PHE A 485 -1.78 14.66 6.24
C PHE A 485 -0.44 14.71 6.98
N ASP A 486 -0.33 15.52 8.04
CA ASP A 486 0.93 15.74 8.74
C ASP A 486 1.28 14.63 9.75
N GLU A 487 0.29 14.03 10.42
CA GLU A 487 0.54 13.23 11.61
C GLU A 487 0.08 11.77 11.51
N TRP A 488 -0.95 11.44 10.73
CA TRP A 488 -1.42 10.08 10.66
C TRP A 488 -0.49 9.18 9.86
N THR A 489 -0.32 7.95 10.35
CA THR A 489 0.33 6.84 9.63
C THR A 489 -0.49 5.56 9.81
N PRO A 490 -0.34 4.55 8.94
CA PRO A 490 -1.13 3.31 9.01
C PRO A 490 -1.11 2.62 10.37
N GLY A 491 0.04 2.62 11.05
CA GLY A 491 0.20 2.03 12.38
C GLY A 491 -0.31 2.88 13.53
N LYS A 492 -0.77 4.11 13.30
CA LYS A 492 -1.23 5.03 14.35
C LYS A 492 -2.74 4.87 14.60
N PHE A 493 -3.09 3.95 15.46
CA PHE A 493 -4.45 3.73 15.95
C PHE A 493 -4.74 4.60 17.19
N GLN A 494 -6.02 4.67 17.59
CA GLN A 494 -6.36 5.39 18.81
C GLN A 494 -5.71 4.73 20.04
N ALA A 495 -4.95 5.52 20.81
CA ALA A 495 -4.16 5.09 21.97
C ALA A 495 -3.18 3.92 21.73
N ASN A 496 -2.99 3.49 20.48
CA ASN A 496 -2.12 2.38 20.12
C ASN A 496 -1.24 2.78 18.93
N THR A 497 0.00 2.29 18.93
CA THR A 497 0.90 2.44 17.77
C THR A 497 1.61 1.12 17.51
N ILE A 498 1.58 0.68 16.26
CA ILE A 498 2.32 -0.49 15.76
C ILE A 498 3.14 -0.06 14.53
N ALA A 499 3.93 -0.96 13.96
CA ALA A 499 4.68 -0.67 12.74
C ALA A 499 3.74 -0.36 11.58
N ASP A 500 4.06 0.65 10.76
CA ASP A 500 3.22 1.08 9.63
C ASP A 500 3.08 0.01 8.54
N ASP A 501 4.06 -0.88 8.43
CA ASP A 501 4.11 -2.02 7.51
C ASP A 501 3.64 -3.34 8.15
N ASN A 502 2.99 -3.27 9.32
CA ASN A 502 2.46 -4.48 9.95
C ASN A 502 1.43 -5.15 9.02
N PRO A 503 1.63 -6.42 8.66
CA PRO A 503 0.78 -7.10 7.67
C PRO A 503 -0.68 -7.30 8.11
N ALA A 504 -0.99 -7.11 9.40
CA ALA A 504 -2.37 -7.14 9.90
C ALA A 504 -3.16 -5.89 9.48
N ILE A 505 -2.52 -4.77 9.16
CA ILE A 505 -3.19 -3.55 8.70
C ILE A 505 -3.69 -3.77 7.28
N LYS A 506 -5.00 -3.84 7.09
CA LYS A 506 -5.63 -4.04 5.77
C LYS A 506 -6.22 -2.76 5.19
N GLY A 507 -6.56 -1.77 6.02
CA GLY A 507 -7.20 -0.57 5.54
C GLY A 507 -7.29 0.57 6.55
N ALA A 508 -7.81 1.70 6.07
CA ALA A 508 -8.19 2.84 6.89
C ALA A 508 -9.52 3.43 6.40
N SER A 509 -10.30 3.99 7.32
CA SER A 509 -11.65 4.50 7.04
C SER A 509 -11.91 5.87 7.68
N LEU A 510 -12.32 6.84 6.88
CA LEU A 510 -13.04 8.01 7.34
C LEU A 510 -14.45 7.58 7.74
N ALA A 511 -14.96 7.99 8.91
CA ALA A 511 -16.28 7.61 9.40
C ALA A 511 -17.16 8.86 9.59
N ILE A 512 -18.28 8.87 8.86
CA ILE A 512 -19.33 9.89 8.96
C ILE A 512 -20.39 9.36 9.91
N TRP A 513 -20.56 10.02 11.07
CA TRP A 513 -21.58 9.70 12.06
C TRP A 513 -22.62 10.81 12.15
N CYS A 514 -23.88 10.43 12.10
CA CYS A 514 -25.01 11.35 12.02
C CYS A 514 -25.83 11.40 13.32
N ASP A 515 -25.15 11.49 14.49
CA ASP A 515 -25.77 11.51 15.83
C ASP A 515 -26.87 12.59 15.96
N LYS A 516 -26.77 13.67 15.20
CA LYS A 516 -27.77 14.72 15.06
C LYS A 516 -28.04 14.99 13.59
N ALA A 517 -28.91 14.20 13.01
CA ALA A 517 -29.20 14.18 11.58
C ALA A 517 -29.60 15.55 10.98
N ASP A 518 -30.21 16.43 11.77
CA ASP A 518 -30.78 17.70 11.33
C ASP A 518 -29.78 18.86 11.31
N VAL A 519 -28.51 18.64 11.69
CA VAL A 519 -27.49 19.70 11.79
C VAL A 519 -27.16 20.30 10.43
N CYS A 520 -27.06 19.47 9.40
CA CYS A 520 -26.82 19.92 8.02
C CYS A 520 -27.41 18.95 7.00
N ASP A 521 -27.43 19.32 5.74
CA ASP A 521 -27.82 18.47 4.63
C ASP A 521 -26.66 17.59 4.12
N GLU A 522 -26.94 16.70 3.17
CA GLU A 522 -25.95 15.77 2.59
C GLU A 522 -24.90 16.50 1.72
N ASP A 523 -25.26 17.62 1.09
CA ASP A 523 -24.31 18.38 0.26
C ASP A 523 -23.27 19.10 1.16
N THR A 524 -23.70 19.60 2.32
CA THR A 524 -22.77 20.13 3.34
C THR A 524 -21.81 19.03 3.85
N ILE A 525 -22.28 17.79 4.06
CA ILE A 525 -21.40 16.68 4.42
C ILE A 525 -20.35 16.45 3.33
N THR A 526 -20.77 16.46 2.06
CA THR A 526 -19.83 16.33 0.92
C THR A 526 -18.70 17.36 0.95
N GLU A 527 -19.04 18.64 1.16
CA GLU A 527 -18.06 19.73 1.24
C GLU A 527 -17.12 19.58 2.44
N ASP A 528 -17.67 19.24 3.59
CA ASP A 528 -16.94 19.12 4.84
C ASP A 528 -15.91 17.98 4.83
N ILE A 529 -16.25 16.82 4.26
CA ILE A 529 -15.34 15.65 4.24
C ILE A 529 -14.35 15.65 3.06
N ALA A 530 -14.53 16.53 2.08
CA ALA A 530 -13.80 16.47 0.82
C ALA A 530 -12.27 16.50 0.99
N ASN A 531 -11.76 17.35 1.88
CA ASN A 531 -10.32 17.50 2.11
C ASN A 531 -9.76 16.38 2.98
N GLU A 532 -10.50 15.96 3.99
CA GLU A 532 -10.16 14.84 4.87
C GLU A 532 -10.08 13.53 4.07
N MET A 533 -11.03 13.31 3.16
CA MET A 533 -11.03 12.18 2.24
C MET A 533 -9.78 12.17 1.35
N ARG A 534 -9.41 13.33 0.76
CA ARG A 534 -8.20 13.46 -0.06
C ARG A 534 -6.92 13.25 0.74
N ALA A 535 -6.89 13.73 1.98
CA ALA A 535 -5.77 13.54 2.89
C ALA A 535 -5.61 12.06 3.28
N LEU A 536 -6.70 11.37 3.62
CA LEU A 536 -6.70 9.92 3.87
C LEU A 536 -6.24 9.16 2.63
N ALA A 537 -6.84 9.43 1.47
CA ALA A 537 -6.47 8.80 0.21
C ALA A 537 -4.96 8.94 -0.06
N THR A 538 -4.41 10.15 0.11
CA THR A 538 -2.99 10.43 -0.12
C THR A 538 -2.08 9.71 0.87
N LYS A 539 -2.38 9.75 2.16
CA LYS A 539 -1.57 9.12 3.20
C LYS A 539 -1.64 7.60 3.18
N ALA A 540 -2.77 7.04 2.80
CA ALA A 540 -2.94 5.60 2.63
C ALA A 540 -2.30 5.08 1.33
N TRP A 541 -2.24 5.91 0.29
CA TRP A 541 -1.56 5.60 -0.96
C TRP A 541 -0.04 5.70 -0.82
N ASN A 542 0.46 6.85 -0.37
CA ASN A 542 1.87 7.10 -0.12
C ASN A 542 2.07 7.65 1.30
N THR A 543 2.46 6.80 2.22
CA THR A 543 2.60 7.14 3.65
C THR A 543 3.63 8.24 3.90
N LYS A 544 4.57 8.45 2.96
CA LYS A 544 5.66 9.45 3.04
C LYS A 544 5.30 10.80 2.41
N SER A 545 4.06 11.01 1.99
CA SER A 545 3.61 12.22 1.28
C SER A 545 4.00 13.52 1.98
N ASN A 546 3.87 13.58 3.31
CA ASN A 546 4.22 14.75 4.13
C ASN A 546 5.74 15.02 4.23
N SER A 547 6.58 14.09 3.84
CA SER A 547 8.03 14.32 3.69
C SER A 547 8.41 14.85 2.29
N ILE A 548 7.51 14.75 1.32
CA ILE A 548 7.71 15.20 -0.07
C ILE A 548 7.26 16.65 -0.22
N ILE A 549 6.05 16.97 0.28
CA ILE A 549 5.47 18.32 0.20
C ILE A 549 4.80 18.72 1.52
N SER A 550 4.66 20.03 1.72
CA SER A 550 3.87 20.57 2.82
C SER A 550 2.36 20.42 2.59
N HIS A 551 1.58 20.45 3.68
CA HIS A 551 0.12 20.45 3.60
C HIS A 551 -0.43 21.60 2.72
N ASN A 552 0.18 22.80 2.75
CA ASN A 552 -0.25 23.92 1.90
C ASN A 552 -0.03 23.63 0.40
N GLN A 553 1.07 22.97 0.05
CA GLN A 553 1.31 22.54 -1.34
C GLN A 553 0.32 21.45 -1.74
N PHE A 554 0.05 20.47 -0.87
CA PHE A 554 -0.97 19.47 -1.07
C PHE A 554 -2.34 20.10 -1.38
N LYS A 555 -2.77 21.09 -0.57
CA LYS A 555 -4.02 21.84 -0.84
C LYS A 555 -4.02 22.57 -2.18
N ALA A 556 -2.91 23.22 -2.50
CA ALA A 556 -2.78 23.93 -3.78
C ALA A 556 -2.84 22.96 -4.98
N ASN A 557 -2.30 21.74 -4.84
CA ASN A 557 -2.30 20.75 -5.90
C ASN A 557 -3.71 20.20 -6.14
N TYR A 558 -4.42 19.72 -5.12
CA TYR A 558 -5.76 19.18 -5.36
C TYR A 558 -6.78 20.24 -5.78
N ALA A 559 -6.59 21.49 -5.39
CA ALA A 559 -7.44 22.59 -5.86
C ALA A 559 -7.36 22.78 -7.39
N LYS A 560 -6.22 22.48 -8.01
CA LYS A 560 -6.09 22.50 -9.49
C LYS A 560 -6.81 21.33 -10.16
N LEU A 561 -6.81 20.17 -9.50
CA LEU A 561 -7.39 18.95 -10.05
C LEU A 561 -8.92 18.98 -10.09
N GLY A 562 -9.53 19.74 -9.16
CA GLY A 562 -10.99 19.85 -9.02
C GLY A 562 -11.63 18.51 -8.65
N HIS A 563 -12.81 18.26 -9.19
CA HIS A 563 -13.59 17.04 -8.99
C HIS A 563 -13.51 16.09 -10.19
N VAL A 564 -13.97 14.86 -9.98
CA VAL A 564 -14.22 13.93 -11.09
C VAL A 564 -15.22 14.53 -12.08
N ALA A 565 -15.14 14.12 -13.33
CA ALA A 565 -16.19 14.50 -14.29
C ALA A 565 -17.56 13.95 -13.84
N ALA A 566 -18.61 14.71 -14.07
CA ALA A 566 -19.99 14.39 -13.63
C ALA A 566 -20.15 14.22 -12.09
N PHE A 567 -19.41 15.02 -11.30
CA PHE A 567 -19.58 15.12 -9.85
C PHE A 567 -20.81 15.93 -9.45
N ASP A 568 -21.13 16.98 -10.21
CA ASP A 568 -22.25 17.85 -9.89
C ASP A 568 -23.60 17.13 -10.02
N LYS A 569 -24.56 17.47 -9.15
CA LYS A 569 -25.90 16.87 -9.13
C LYS A 569 -26.59 16.95 -10.48
N GLY A 570 -27.06 15.81 -10.97
CA GLY A 570 -27.74 15.69 -12.25
C GLY A 570 -26.83 15.78 -13.49
N SER A 571 -25.51 15.87 -13.31
CA SER A 571 -24.56 15.83 -14.44
C SER A 571 -24.38 14.42 -14.97
N THR A 572 -24.16 14.30 -16.28
CA THR A 572 -23.97 13.04 -16.99
C THR A 572 -22.69 13.09 -17.83
N LEU A 573 -22.09 11.93 -18.04
CA LEU A 573 -20.96 11.81 -18.96
C LEU A 573 -21.46 11.75 -20.42
N PRO A 574 -20.68 12.30 -21.37
CA PRO A 574 -20.95 12.09 -22.79
C PRO A 574 -20.74 10.62 -23.17
N ASP A 575 -21.41 10.17 -24.23
CA ASP A 575 -21.15 8.84 -24.78
C ASP A 575 -19.74 8.80 -25.39
N SER A 576 -18.97 7.81 -25.00
CA SER A 576 -17.59 7.60 -25.47
C SER A 576 -17.51 6.94 -26.87
N GLY A 577 -18.64 6.62 -27.47
CA GLY A 577 -18.69 5.81 -28.70
C GLY A 577 -18.41 4.32 -28.46
N SER A 578 -18.40 3.53 -29.51
CA SER A 578 -18.12 2.09 -29.44
C SER A 578 -16.63 1.83 -29.63
N ILE A 579 -16.07 0.90 -28.83
CA ILE A 579 -14.81 0.23 -29.21
C ILE A 579 -15.08 -0.58 -30.45
N LEU A 580 -14.16 -0.54 -31.45
CA LEU A 580 -14.24 -1.44 -32.60
C LEU A 580 -14.31 -2.88 -32.11
N PRO A 581 -15.28 -3.70 -32.55
CA PRO A 581 -15.41 -5.08 -32.11
C PRO A 581 -14.13 -5.87 -32.35
N ALA A 582 -13.79 -6.79 -31.45
CA ALA A 582 -12.62 -7.65 -31.60
C ALA A 582 -12.66 -8.49 -32.91
N ASP A 583 -13.85 -8.75 -33.46
CA ASP A 583 -14.04 -9.46 -34.72
C ASP A 583 -13.75 -8.61 -35.97
N SER A 584 -13.52 -7.31 -35.82
CA SER A 584 -13.00 -6.42 -36.90
C SER A 584 -11.47 -6.55 -37.07
N LEU A 585 -10.79 -7.24 -36.17
CA LEU A 585 -9.35 -7.45 -36.24
C LEU A 585 -9.00 -8.74 -36.99
N GLY A 586 -7.97 -8.63 -37.86
CA GLY A 586 -7.24 -9.78 -38.38
C GLY A 586 -6.15 -10.21 -37.41
N LYS A 587 -5.66 -11.45 -37.53
CA LYS A 587 -4.57 -11.96 -36.70
C LYS A 587 -3.49 -12.63 -37.56
N VAL A 588 -2.27 -12.60 -37.04
CA VAL A 588 -1.15 -13.41 -37.53
C VAL A 588 -0.50 -14.13 -36.38
N THR A 589 -0.26 -15.44 -36.54
CA THR A 589 0.42 -16.25 -35.52
C THR A 589 1.83 -16.54 -36.02
N ILE A 590 2.82 -16.31 -35.16
CA ILE A 590 4.24 -16.51 -35.46
C ILE A 590 4.73 -17.63 -34.56
N ASN A 591 5.14 -18.76 -35.18
CA ASN A 591 5.71 -19.91 -34.49
C ASN A 591 7.24 -19.86 -34.54
N TYR A 592 7.89 -20.30 -33.50
CA TYR A 592 9.33 -20.40 -33.34
C TYR A 592 9.71 -21.84 -33.07
N VAL A 593 10.31 -22.51 -34.05
CA VAL A 593 10.61 -23.95 -33.97
C VAL A 593 12.08 -24.23 -34.30
N ASP A 594 12.58 -25.39 -33.84
CA ASP A 594 13.87 -25.92 -34.33
C ASP A 594 13.71 -26.62 -35.69
N LYS A 595 14.83 -27.14 -36.23
CA LYS A 595 14.86 -27.88 -37.51
C LYS A 595 13.99 -29.14 -37.52
N ASP A 596 13.68 -29.68 -36.36
CA ASP A 596 12.83 -30.87 -36.19
C ASP A 596 11.35 -30.50 -35.99
N GLY A 597 11.02 -29.19 -36.00
CA GLY A 597 9.68 -28.67 -35.81
C GLY A 597 9.26 -28.58 -34.35
N LYS A 598 10.16 -28.77 -33.42
CA LYS A 598 9.88 -28.63 -31.99
C LYS A 598 9.86 -27.18 -31.59
N GLU A 599 8.85 -26.77 -30.82
CA GLU A 599 8.72 -25.44 -30.26
C GLU A 599 9.91 -25.07 -29.36
N ILE A 600 10.56 -23.93 -29.64
CA ILE A 600 11.67 -23.38 -28.86
C ILE A 600 11.29 -22.12 -28.13
N LYS A 601 10.20 -21.47 -28.52
CA LYS A 601 9.56 -20.35 -27.90
C LYS A 601 8.07 -20.40 -28.21
N SER A 602 7.23 -20.03 -27.22
CA SER A 602 5.77 -20.01 -27.40
C SER A 602 5.37 -19.11 -28.56
N PRO A 603 4.38 -19.53 -29.37
CA PRO A 603 3.87 -18.75 -30.50
C PRO A 603 3.41 -17.36 -30.05
N VAL A 604 3.65 -16.38 -30.88
CA VAL A 604 3.20 -14.99 -30.67
C VAL A 604 2.07 -14.69 -31.67
N THR A 605 0.90 -14.29 -31.15
CA THR A 605 -0.19 -13.79 -32.00
C THR A 605 -0.19 -12.27 -31.98
N ARG A 606 -0.26 -11.69 -33.20
CA ARG A 606 -0.39 -10.25 -33.43
C ARG A 606 -1.74 -9.94 -34.05
N TYR A 607 -2.33 -8.81 -33.66
CA TYR A 607 -3.64 -8.37 -34.14
C TYR A 607 -3.49 -7.00 -34.82
N GLY A 608 -4.31 -6.74 -35.82
CA GLY A 608 -4.38 -5.46 -36.50
C GLY A 608 -5.67 -5.35 -37.32
N ASN A 609 -6.01 -4.15 -37.82
CA ASN A 609 -7.23 -3.97 -38.59
C ASN A 609 -7.16 -4.77 -39.91
N ILE A 610 -8.28 -5.39 -40.26
CA ILE A 610 -8.38 -6.10 -41.53
C ILE A 610 -8.09 -5.13 -42.68
N GLY A 611 -7.10 -5.48 -43.50
CA GLY A 611 -6.65 -4.67 -44.64
C GLY A 611 -5.33 -3.90 -44.39
N ASP A 612 -4.89 -3.77 -43.14
CA ASP A 612 -3.59 -3.17 -42.82
C ASP A 612 -2.44 -4.14 -43.17
N GLU A 613 -1.31 -3.61 -43.59
CA GLU A 613 -0.11 -4.38 -43.83
C GLU A 613 0.64 -4.66 -42.54
N TYR A 614 1.28 -5.84 -42.43
CA TYR A 614 2.18 -6.15 -41.32
C TYR A 614 3.56 -6.59 -41.81
N ASN A 615 4.57 -6.30 -41.01
CA ASN A 615 5.95 -6.75 -41.19
C ASN A 615 6.57 -7.02 -39.81
N PHE A 616 6.79 -8.31 -39.49
CA PHE A 616 7.39 -8.74 -38.24
C PHE A 616 8.71 -9.44 -38.49
N THR A 617 9.79 -8.87 -38.02
CA THR A 617 11.13 -9.46 -38.10
C THR A 617 11.24 -10.63 -37.14
N ALA A 618 11.96 -11.67 -37.55
CA ALA A 618 12.25 -12.84 -36.72
C ALA A 618 13.01 -12.41 -35.45
N GLU A 619 12.55 -12.85 -34.30
CA GLU A 619 13.17 -12.48 -33.01
C GLU A 619 14.53 -13.17 -32.84
N LYS A 620 15.46 -12.48 -32.18
CA LYS A 620 16.70 -13.10 -31.68
C LYS A 620 16.38 -13.97 -30.48
N ILE A 621 16.61 -15.26 -30.59
CA ILE A 621 16.38 -16.24 -29.51
C ILE A 621 17.73 -16.68 -28.97
N TYR A 622 17.89 -16.52 -27.65
CA TYR A 622 19.12 -16.91 -26.95
C TYR A 622 19.46 -18.38 -27.19
N GLY A 623 20.69 -18.67 -27.56
CA GLY A 623 21.18 -20.02 -27.87
C GLY A 623 20.75 -20.59 -29.22
N TYR A 624 20.15 -19.73 -30.07
CA TYR A 624 19.66 -20.15 -31.39
C TYR A 624 20.04 -19.17 -32.47
N ARG A 625 20.21 -19.66 -33.70
CA ARG A 625 20.40 -18.87 -34.92
C ARG A 625 19.27 -19.16 -35.90
N LEU A 626 18.71 -18.08 -36.47
CA LEU A 626 17.68 -18.20 -37.51
C LEU A 626 18.26 -18.91 -38.75
N VAL A 627 17.50 -19.88 -39.28
CA VAL A 627 17.85 -20.60 -40.51
C VAL A 627 16.71 -20.59 -41.54
N SER A 628 15.59 -19.92 -41.27
CA SER A 628 14.52 -19.67 -42.23
C SER A 628 15.03 -18.89 -43.41
N ASP A 629 14.46 -19.14 -44.61
CA ASP A 629 14.80 -18.41 -45.86
C ASP A 629 14.41 -16.93 -45.79
N LYS A 630 13.45 -16.59 -44.94
CA LYS A 630 13.01 -15.22 -44.67
C LYS A 630 13.25 -14.87 -43.22
N ASP A 631 13.69 -13.67 -42.99
CA ASP A 631 13.90 -13.07 -41.67
C ASP A 631 12.70 -12.23 -41.16
N SER A 632 11.66 -12.13 -41.98
CA SER A 632 10.45 -11.36 -41.66
C SER A 632 9.18 -12.04 -42.18
N ALA A 633 8.11 -11.92 -41.40
CA ALA A 633 6.74 -12.31 -41.76
C ALA A 633 6.00 -11.06 -42.25
N THR A 634 5.66 -11.00 -43.52
CA THR A 634 4.97 -9.87 -44.14
C THR A 634 3.66 -10.28 -44.78
N GLY A 635 2.65 -9.42 -44.72
CA GLY A 635 1.34 -9.69 -45.33
C GLY A 635 0.33 -8.60 -45.02
N THR A 636 -0.95 -8.93 -45.17
CA THR A 636 -2.08 -8.05 -44.84
C THR A 636 -3.02 -8.76 -43.87
N TYR A 637 -3.39 -8.10 -42.78
CA TYR A 637 -4.32 -8.66 -41.82
C TYR A 637 -5.64 -9.07 -42.47
N SER A 638 -6.05 -10.32 -42.22
CA SER A 638 -7.28 -10.88 -42.74
C SER A 638 -8.12 -11.54 -41.64
N LYS A 639 -9.43 -11.66 -41.85
CA LYS A 639 -10.36 -12.33 -40.92
C LYS A 639 -9.99 -13.81 -40.73
N LYS A 640 -9.41 -14.45 -41.74
CA LYS A 640 -8.97 -15.85 -41.69
C LYS A 640 -7.77 -16.00 -40.77
N GLY A 641 -6.94 -14.98 -40.68
CA GLY A 641 -5.64 -15.02 -40.04
C GLY A 641 -4.58 -15.75 -40.84
N ASP A 642 -3.32 -15.40 -40.57
CA ASP A 642 -2.14 -16.04 -41.22
C ASP A 642 -1.30 -16.71 -40.13
N THR A 643 -0.46 -17.67 -40.54
CA THR A 643 0.51 -18.33 -39.66
C THR A 643 1.86 -18.38 -40.35
N PHE A 644 2.88 -17.87 -39.67
CA PHE A 644 4.28 -17.94 -40.08
C PHE A 644 5.06 -18.80 -39.09
N THR A 645 6.09 -19.48 -39.63
CA THR A 645 6.98 -20.28 -38.77
C THR A 645 8.41 -19.89 -39.07
N PHE A 646 9.10 -19.37 -38.06
CA PHE A 646 10.54 -19.19 -38.11
C PHE A 646 11.24 -20.41 -37.56
N THR A 647 12.19 -20.93 -38.34
CA THR A 647 12.98 -22.10 -37.96
C THR A 647 14.37 -21.68 -37.53
N TYR A 648 14.83 -22.26 -36.48
CA TYR A 648 16.11 -21.98 -35.83
C TYR A 648 16.94 -23.24 -35.70
N GLU A 649 18.23 -23.06 -35.57
CA GLU A 649 19.12 -24.14 -35.10
C GLU A 649 19.86 -23.70 -33.83
N ILE A 650 20.26 -24.68 -33.03
CA ILE A 650 21.12 -24.43 -31.87
C ILE A 650 22.40 -23.77 -32.36
N TYR A 651 22.72 -22.61 -31.80
CA TYR A 651 23.92 -21.86 -32.09
C TYR A 651 24.51 -21.37 -30.76
N THR A 652 25.74 -21.84 -30.52
CA THR A 652 26.49 -21.43 -29.33
C THR A 652 27.66 -20.56 -29.76
N ASP A 653 27.60 -19.31 -29.35
CA ASP A 653 28.71 -18.39 -29.54
C ASP A 653 29.77 -18.68 -28.48
N LYS A 654 30.94 -19.08 -28.93
CA LYS A 654 32.11 -19.41 -28.08
C LYS A 654 33.23 -18.39 -28.22
N THR A 655 32.97 -17.22 -28.81
CA THR A 655 33.98 -16.20 -29.07
C THR A 655 34.64 -15.75 -27.77
N ASP A 656 33.84 -15.31 -26.79
CA ASP A 656 34.35 -14.85 -25.52
C ASP A 656 35.04 -15.97 -24.72
N LEU A 657 34.54 -17.22 -24.87
CA LEU A 657 35.14 -18.38 -24.24
C LEU A 657 36.54 -18.67 -24.84
N LYS A 658 36.65 -18.55 -26.16
CA LYS A 658 37.93 -18.66 -26.84
C LYS A 658 38.90 -17.57 -26.41
N ASP A 659 38.44 -16.34 -26.36
CA ASP A 659 39.26 -15.22 -25.93
C ASP A 659 39.73 -15.38 -24.48
N ALA A 660 38.86 -15.91 -23.59
CA ALA A 660 39.22 -16.19 -22.21
C ALA A 660 40.26 -17.33 -22.08
N LEU A 661 40.22 -18.34 -22.95
CA LEU A 661 41.19 -19.43 -23.01
C LEU A 661 42.51 -18.94 -23.61
N ASP A 662 42.48 -18.19 -24.71
CA ASP A 662 43.71 -17.65 -25.38
C ASP A 662 44.45 -16.63 -24.49
N ASN A 663 43.71 -15.94 -23.60
CA ASN A 663 44.26 -14.96 -22.65
C ASN A 663 44.30 -15.50 -21.20
N ALA A 664 44.57 -16.80 -21.05
CA ALA A 664 44.70 -17.41 -19.73
C ALA A 664 45.88 -16.74 -18.94
N LEU A 665 45.71 -16.73 -17.61
CA LEU A 665 46.73 -16.18 -16.70
C LEU A 665 48.03 -16.98 -16.79
N ASP A 666 49.18 -16.28 -16.88
CA ASP A 666 50.49 -16.91 -16.75
C ASP A 666 50.72 -17.31 -15.28
N GLU A 667 50.78 -18.59 -15.03
CA GLU A 667 50.94 -19.17 -13.69
C GLU A 667 52.17 -18.65 -12.96
N ASN A 668 53.20 -18.22 -13.71
CA ASN A 668 54.47 -17.71 -13.12
C ASN A 668 54.30 -16.33 -12.52
N GLU A 669 53.31 -15.58 -12.96
CA GLU A 669 53.02 -14.22 -12.45
C GLU A 669 52.12 -14.21 -11.22
N TYR A 670 51.50 -15.33 -10.86
CA TYR A 670 50.52 -15.43 -9.77
C TYR A 670 50.96 -16.34 -8.63
N ILE A 671 50.34 -16.22 -7.47
CA ILE A 671 50.57 -17.06 -6.29
C ILE A 671 49.84 -18.40 -6.52
N GLY A 672 50.60 -19.49 -6.64
CA GLY A 672 50.05 -20.82 -6.97
C GLY A 672 48.90 -21.28 -6.06
N ALA A 673 48.91 -20.95 -4.78
CA ALA A 673 47.86 -21.29 -3.82
C ALA A 673 46.51 -20.60 -4.17
N THR A 674 46.52 -19.46 -4.91
CA THR A 674 45.32 -18.71 -5.30
C THR A 674 44.77 -19.12 -6.68
N LEU A 675 45.48 -19.99 -7.41
CA LEU A 675 45.11 -20.39 -8.78
C LEU A 675 44.26 -21.65 -8.85
N GLY A 676 43.99 -22.38 -7.75
CA GLY A 676 43.37 -23.68 -7.79
C GLY A 676 41.98 -23.65 -8.45
N GLU A 677 41.12 -22.74 -8.05
CA GLU A 677 39.77 -22.57 -8.64
C GLU A 677 39.84 -22.10 -10.11
N TYR A 678 40.80 -21.22 -10.44
CA TYR A 678 40.97 -20.71 -11.79
C TYR A 678 41.41 -21.83 -12.74
N LYS A 679 42.40 -22.67 -12.37
CA LYS A 679 42.82 -23.82 -13.18
C LYS A 679 41.68 -24.81 -13.41
N ALA A 680 40.94 -25.14 -12.36
CA ALA A 680 39.80 -26.06 -12.49
C ALA A 680 38.72 -25.47 -13.43
N ALA A 681 38.44 -24.17 -13.33
CA ALA A 681 37.50 -23.50 -14.24
C ALA A 681 38.02 -23.42 -15.69
N LEU A 682 39.33 -23.24 -15.87
CA LEU A 682 39.98 -23.21 -17.19
C LEU A 682 39.90 -24.55 -17.87
N ASP A 683 40.14 -25.65 -17.14
CA ASP A 683 40.05 -27.02 -17.65
C ASP A 683 38.60 -27.38 -18.04
N GLU A 684 37.61 -26.90 -17.26
CA GLU A 684 36.20 -27.06 -17.60
C GLU A 684 35.84 -26.22 -18.84
N ALA A 685 36.35 -24.99 -18.92
CA ALA A 685 36.16 -24.09 -20.06
C ALA A 685 36.72 -24.69 -21.36
N GLN A 686 37.91 -25.26 -21.31
CA GLN A 686 38.51 -25.94 -22.47
C GLN A 686 37.65 -27.14 -22.93
N LYS A 687 37.18 -27.99 -22.02
CA LYS A 687 36.29 -29.11 -22.35
C LYS A 687 35.01 -28.63 -23.01
N LEU A 688 34.42 -27.56 -22.49
CA LEU A 688 33.19 -27.00 -23.03
C LEU A 688 33.42 -26.34 -24.40
N TYR A 689 34.57 -25.71 -24.59
CA TYR A 689 34.96 -25.16 -25.89
C TYR A 689 35.07 -26.23 -26.97
N ASP A 690 35.61 -27.41 -26.63
CA ASP A 690 35.80 -28.52 -27.53
C ASP A 690 34.49 -29.32 -27.79
N ASP A 691 33.48 -29.17 -26.90
CA ASP A 691 32.18 -29.86 -27.06
C ASP A 691 31.34 -29.15 -28.15
N LYS A 692 31.08 -29.87 -29.24
CA LYS A 692 30.25 -29.38 -30.37
C LYS A 692 28.77 -29.23 -30.01
N ASN A 693 28.32 -29.87 -28.93
CA ASN A 693 26.94 -29.80 -28.46
C ASN A 693 26.74 -28.90 -27.24
N ALA A 694 27.75 -28.13 -26.86
CA ALA A 694 27.66 -27.19 -25.77
C ALA A 694 26.49 -26.25 -25.97
N LEU A 695 25.74 -25.94 -24.90
CA LEU A 695 24.66 -24.96 -24.94
C LEU A 695 25.17 -23.56 -24.53
N GLN A 696 24.59 -22.51 -25.05
CA GLN A 696 24.98 -21.12 -24.72
C GLN A 696 24.96 -20.86 -23.21
N LYS A 697 23.95 -21.35 -22.51
CA LYS A 697 23.85 -21.23 -21.04
C LYS A 697 25.05 -21.80 -20.29
N ASP A 698 25.62 -22.91 -20.82
CA ASP A 698 26.75 -23.59 -20.19
C ASP A 698 28.05 -22.80 -20.45
N VAL A 699 28.17 -22.17 -21.64
CA VAL A 699 29.27 -21.28 -22.01
C VAL A 699 29.24 -20.03 -21.14
N ASP A 700 28.07 -19.40 -20.95
CA ASP A 700 27.93 -18.21 -20.11
C ASP A 700 28.19 -18.52 -18.63
N ALA A 701 27.76 -19.69 -18.17
CA ALA A 701 28.00 -20.14 -16.80
C ALA A 701 29.49 -20.39 -16.54
N ILE A 702 30.19 -21.03 -17.46
CA ILE A 702 31.66 -21.27 -17.29
C ILE A 702 32.45 -19.96 -17.42
N LEU A 703 32.08 -19.05 -18.28
CA LEU A 703 32.68 -17.71 -18.37
C LEU A 703 32.52 -16.95 -17.06
N THR A 704 31.31 -16.98 -16.48
CA THR A 704 31.03 -16.36 -15.17
C THR A 704 31.92 -16.99 -14.09
N LYS A 705 32.02 -18.32 -14.04
CA LYS A 705 32.87 -19.07 -13.10
C LYS A 705 34.35 -18.74 -13.29
N LEU A 706 34.82 -18.71 -14.54
CA LEU A 706 36.21 -18.41 -14.87
C LEU A 706 36.59 -16.98 -14.47
N ASN A 707 35.72 -16.01 -14.77
CA ASN A 707 35.94 -14.62 -14.40
C ASN A 707 35.93 -14.42 -12.87
N ALA A 708 35.02 -15.09 -12.15
CA ALA A 708 35.00 -15.07 -10.69
C ALA A 708 36.27 -15.67 -10.08
N ALA A 709 36.75 -16.80 -10.64
CA ALA A 709 37.97 -17.43 -10.20
C ALA A 709 39.24 -16.60 -10.56
N LYS A 710 39.23 -15.92 -11.72
CA LYS A 710 40.29 -15.01 -12.16
C LYS A 710 40.44 -13.82 -11.17
N LYS A 711 39.34 -13.30 -10.63
CA LYS A 711 39.36 -12.24 -9.62
C LYS A 711 40.00 -12.65 -8.29
N LYS A 712 40.01 -13.95 -7.98
CA LYS A 712 40.67 -14.50 -6.78
C LYS A 712 42.15 -14.77 -6.95
N ALA A 713 42.65 -14.75 -8.16
CA ALA A 713 44.05 -14.98 -8.46
C ALA A 713 44.89 -13.72 -8.06
N ILE A 714 45.81 -13.88 -7.16
CA ILE A 714 46.64 -12.80 -6.62
C ILE A 714 47.99 -12.82 -7.30
N LYS A 715 48.41 -11.68 -7.85
CA LYS A 715 49.77 -11.52 -8.45
C LYS A 715 50.86 -11.85 -7.45
N ARG A 716 51.91 -12.51 -7.90
CA ARG A 716 53.04 -12.93 -7.07
C ARG A 716 53.76 -11.76 -6.40
N VAL A 717 53.79 -10.59 -7.04
CA VAL A 717 54.37 -9.36 -6.46
C VAL A 717 53.62 -8.88 -5.20
N TYR A 718 52.35 -9.32 -5.01
CA TYR A 718 51.54 -8.99 -3.83
C TYR A 718 51.64 -10.02 -2.69
N TYR A 719 52.55 -11.01 -2.85
CA TYR A 719 52.75 -12.08 -1.86
C TYR A 719 52.96 -11.57 -0.43
N PRO A 720 53.76 -10.48 -0.20
CA PRO A 720 53.98 -10.00 1.17
C PRO A 720 52.68 -9.61 1.89
N LEU A 721 51.76 -8.89 1.19
CA LEU A 721 50.49 -8.53 1.77
C LEU A 721 49.56 -9.75 1.88
N TRP A 722 49.52 -10.60 0.84
CA TRP A 722 48.64 -11.79 0.80
C TRP A 722 48.93 -12.75 1.97
N VAL A 723 50.20 -13.03 2.26
CA VAL A 723 50.56 -13.94 3.35
C VAL A 723 50.17 -13.42 4.73
N GLU A 724 50.26 -12.11 4.93
CA GLU A 724 49.89 -11.47 6.19
C GLU A 724 48.37 -11.43 6.42
N VAL A 725 47.59 -11.19 5.38
CA VAL A 725 46.15 -11.12 5.52
C VAL A 725 45.45 -12.49 5.54
N GLU A 726 46.08 -13.51 4.94
CA GLU A 726 45.54 -14.88 4.98
C GLU A 726 46.00 -15.67 6.23
N ASN A 727 47.04 -15.21 6.89
CA ASN A 727 47.54 -15.82 8.12
C ASN A 727 47.70 -14.75 9.22
N PRO A 728 46.62 -14.08 9.60
CA PRO A 728 46.71 -13.05 10.63
C PRO A 728 47.15 -13.63 11.96
N LEU A 729 47.86 -12.83 12.74
CA LEU A 729 48.27 -13.21 14.08
C LEU A 729 47.02 -13.45 14.94
N GLU A 730 47.04 -14.55 15.70
CA GLU A 730 45.97 -14.83 16.69
C GLU A 730 46.14 -13.88 17.90
N ASP A 731 45.03 -13.60 18.60
CA ASP A 731 45.09 -12.87 19.88
C ASP A 731 45.75 -13.71 20.97
N ASN A 732 47.05 -13.57 21.07
CA ASN A 732 47.87 -14.21 22.10
C ASN A 732 48.01 -13.34 23.35
N GLY A 733 47.03 -12.56 23.69
CA GLY A 733 46.98 -11.72 24.89
C GLY A 733 47.71 -10.37 24.70
N TYR A 734 47.50 -9.69 23.61
CA TYR A 734 47.96 -8.32 23.40
C TYR A 734 47.26 -7.32 24.32
N ALA A 735 48.01 -6.39 24.89
CA ALA A 735 47.50 -5.34 25.77
C ALA A 735 46.87 -4.18 25.01
N SER A 736 47.35 -3.88 23.79
CA SER A 736 46.82 -2.85 22.88
C SER A 736 47.30 -3.09 21.45
N GLY A 737 46.63 -2.45 20.49
CA GLY A 737 46.98 -2.45 19.07
C GLY A 737 46.36 -3.60 18.28
N TYR A 738 45.70 -4.60 18.93
CA TYR A 738 45.19 -5.78 18.19
C TYR A 738 43.94 -5.45 17.35
N ALA A 739 43.11 -4.54 17.80
CA ALA A 739 41.96 -4.09 17.03
C ALA A 739 42.36 -3.33 15.76
N GLU A 740 43.35 -2.44 15.89
CA GLU A 740 43.96 -1.69 14.80
C GLU A 740 44.66 -2.63 13.79
N TYR A 741 45.34 -3.66 14.31
CA TYR A 741 45.94 -4.70 13.46
C TYR A 741 44.88 -5.49 12.68
N LEU A 742 43.77 -5.91 13.29
CA LEU A 742 42.72 -6.61 12.60
C LEU A 742 42.01 -5.74 11.55
N GLU A 743 41.81 -4.45 11.82
CA GLU A 743 41.25 -3.52 10.83
C GLU A 743 42.23 -3.32 9.64
N ALA A 744 43.57 -3.28 9.90
CA ALA A 744 44.55 -3.25 8.83
C ALA A 744 44.56 -4.56 8.01
N VAL A 745 44.41 -5.72 8.64
CA VAL A 745 44.23 -7.02 7.95
C VAL A 745 43.00 -6.99 7.05
N LYS A 746 41.89 -6.51 7.55
CA LYS A 746 40.60 -6.40 6.81
C LYS A 746 40.74 -5.42 5.64
N ASN A 747 41.40 -4.28 5.84
CA ASN A 747 41.68 -3.33 4.77
C ASN A 747 42.59 -3.94 3.71
N GLY A 748 43.68 -4.64 4.11
CA GLY A 748 44.55 -5.37 3.23
C GLY A 748 43.83 -6.40 2.36
N LYS A 749 42.89 -7.18 2.95
CA LYS A 749 42.01 -8.08 2.19
C LYS A 749 41.16 -7.33 1.17
N LYS A 750 40.52 -6.24 1.59
CA LYS A 750 39.71 -5.42 0.70
C LYS A 750 40.51 -4.88 -0.49
N VAL A 751 41.71 -4.44 -0.27
CA VAL A 751 42.62 -3.94 -1.34
C VAL A 751 43.02 -5.07 -2.29
N LEU A 752 43.46 -6.23 -1.79
CA LEU A 752 43.89 -7.36 -2.62
C LEU A 752 42.81 -7.90 -3.54
N TYR A 753 41.58 -7.91 -3.07
CA TYR A 753 40.41 -8.45 -3.80
C TYR A 753 39.58 -7.35 -4.45
N SER A 754 40.11 -6.11 -4.55
CA SER A 754 39.46 -5.02 -5.29
C SER A 754 39.50 -5.27 -6.80
N GLU A 755 38.48 -4.83 -7.53
CA GLU A 755 38.49 -4.89 -9.00
C GLU A 755 39.59 -4.05 -9.64
N ASP A 756 39.97 -2.93 -8.99
CA ASP A 756 40.96 -1.96 -9.47
C ASP A 756 42.25 -1.98 -8.60
N VAL A 757 42.73 -3.18 -8.26
CA VAL A 757 43.94 -3.32 -7.44
C VAL A 757 45.16 -2.72 -8.15
N THR A 758 45.86 -1.80 -7.46
CA THR A 758 47.07 -1.16 -7.96
C THR A 758 48.27 -1.50 -7.05
N ASP A 759 49.48 -1.48 -7.63
CA ASP A 759 50.73 -1.73 -6.90
C ASP A 759 50.90 -0.74 -5.73
N GLU A 760 50.51 0.53 -5.92
CA GLU A 760 50.59 1.57 -4.88
C GLU A 760 49.59 1.30 -3.73
N ALA A 761 48.33 0.92 -4.06
CA ALA A 761 47.35 0.57 -3.04
C ALA A 761 47.75 -0.64 -2.21
N VAL A 762 48.32 -1.69 -2.86
CA VAL A 762 48.81 -2.89 -2.18
C VAL A 762 50.03 -2.56 -1.29
N LYS A 763 50.96 -1.73 -1.80
CA LYS A 763 52.11 -1.28 -1.01
C LYS A 763 51.66 -0.49 0.22
N THR A 764 50.74 0.45 0.05
CA THR A 764 50.21 1.28 1.15
C THR A 764 49.53 0.40 2.21
N ALA A 765 48.63 -0.51 1.79
CA ALA A 765 47.95 -1.43 2.70
C ALA A 765 48.94 -2.36 3.45
N TYR A 766 50.01 -2.80 2.77
CA TYR A 766 51.05 -3.60 3.40
C TYR A 766 51.84 -2.79 4.44
N ASP A 767 52.25 -1.57 4.10
CA ASP A 767 52.98 -0.69 5.01
C ASP A 767 52.13 -0.35 6.26
N GLU A 768 50.83 -0.08 6.09
CA GLU A 768 49.85 0.14 7.18
C GLU A 768 49.71 -1.10 8.06
N LEU A 769 49.59 -2.29 7.46
CA LEU A 769 49.46 -3.56 8.20
C LEU A 769 50.73 -3.86 8.99
N VAL A 770 51.91 -3.66 8.38
CA VAL A 770 53.21 -3.83 9.07
C VAL A 770 53.35 -2.84 10.21
N ALA A 771 52.94 -1.59 10.02
CA ALA A 771 52.95 -0.58 11.09
C ALA A 771 52.02 -0.97 12.25
N ALA A 772 50.78 -1.41 11.93
CA ALA A 772 49.82 -1.88 12.92
C ALA A 772 50.34 -3.12 13.68
N ARG A 773 50.94 -4.09 12.97
CA ARG A 773 51.58 -5.28 13.55
C ARG A 773 52.71 -4.90 14.49
N ASN A 774 53.57 -3.94 14.10
CA ASN A 774 54.68 -3.47 14.93
C ASN A 774 54.21 -2.64 16.14
N GLY A 775 53.01 -2.13 16.11
CA GLY A 775 52.34 -1.42 17.21
C GLY A 775 51.73 -2.35 18.27
N LEU A 776 51.74 -3.68 18.03
CA LEU A 776 51.19 -4.64 19.00
C LEU A 776 52.02 -4.65 20.29
N MET A 777 51.36 -4.38 21.41
CA MET A 777 51.98 -4.50 22.72
C MET A 777 51.49 -5.76 23.40
N LYS A 778 52.37 -6.68 23.73
CA LYS A 778 52.04 -7.88 24.53
C LYS A 778 51.67 -7.48 25.95
N ARG A 779 50.71 -8.17 26.50
CA ARG A 779 50.46 -8.18 27.96
C ARG A 779 51.66 -8.84 28.59
N ASP A 780 52.49 -8.06 29.28
CA ASP A 780 53.68 -8.53 29.96
C ASP A 780 53.42 -9.15 31.33
N GLY A 781 52.24 -9.70 31.55
CA GLY A 781 51.81 -10.36 32.77
C GLY A 781 51.41 -9.41 33.91
N ASN A 782 51.33 -8.12 33.63
CA ASN A 782 51.09 -7.08 34.63
C ASN A 782 49.62 -6.61 34.70
N VAL A 783 48.64 -7.41 34.19
CA VAL A 783 47.22 -7.15 34.41
C VAL A 783 46.88 -7.39 35.87
N PRO A 784 46.40 -6.37 36.60
CA PRO A 784 46.15 -6.56 38.01
C PRO A 784 44.96 -7.47 38.27
N SER A 785 45.00 -8.27 39.34
CA SER A 785 43.77 -8.83 39.87
C SER A 785 42.99 -7.74 40.60
N VAL A 786 41.64 -7.79 40.43
CA VAL A 786 40.75 -6.77 40.97
C VAL A 786 39.92 -7.38 42.08
N GLN A 787 39.89 -6.74 43.25
CA GLN A 787 39.08 -7.15 44.36
C GLN A 787 38.30 -5.96 44.94
N ALA A 788 36.99 -6.07 45.05
CA ALA A 788 36.17 -5.08 45.73
C ALA A 788 36.08 -5.35 47.24
N SER A 789 35.92 -4.32 48.03
CA SER A 789 35.69 -4.46 49.47
C SER A 789 34.39 -5.21 49.78
N ASP A 790 34.41 -6.04 50.84
CA ASP A 790 33.30 -6.93 51.21
C ASP A 790 31.95 -6.22 51.26
N GLY A 791 30.96 -6.82 50.58
CA GLY A 791 29.57 -6.41 50.59
C GLY A 791 29.28 -5.08 49.88
N TYR A 792 30.26 -4.50 49.17
CA TYR A 792 30.07 -3.21 48.51
C TYR A 792 29.86 -3.31 47.00
N TRP A 793 30.59 -4.18 46.36
CA TRP A 793 30.55 -4.34 44.91
C TRP A 793 29.97 -5.70 44.61
N SER A 794 28.76 -5.74 44.12
CA SER A 794 28.27 -6.89 43.39
C SER A 794 28.20 -6.50 41.94
N LEU A 795 28.80 -7.30 41.07
CA LEU A 795 28.54 -7.20 39.66
C LEU A 795 27.07 -7.46 39.47
N GLY A 796 26.36 -6.43 39.02
CA GLY A 796 24.92 -6.57 38.79
C GLY A 796 24.64 -7.73 37.85
N VAL A 797 23.55 -8.41 38.10
CA VAL A 797 23.07 -9.62 37.38
C VAL A 797 22.59 -9.26 35.94
N TYR A 798 23.25 -8.38 35.26
CA TYR A 798 23.04 -8.22 33.82
C TYR A 798 24.22 -8.77 33.08
N PRO A 799 23.99 -9.34 31.91
CA PRO A 799 24.73 -10.50 31.44
C PRO A 799 26.19 -10.34 31.82
N SER A 800 26.61 -11.24 32.70
CA SER A 800 27.80 -11.18 33.52
C SER A 800 29.07 -10.84 32.73
N ASP A 801 29.09 -11.12 31.43
CA ASP A 801 30.26 -11.01 30.59
C ASP A 801 30.45 -9.62 29.99
N LYS A 802 29.41 -8.75 29.99
CA LYS A 802 29.49 -7.41 29.36
C LYS A 802 30.09 -6.34 30.26
N TYR A 803 30.06 -6.52 31.59
CA TYR A 803 30.46 -5.52 32.60
C TYR A 803 31.39 -6.08 33.68
N SER A 804 32.13 -7.13 33.36
CA SER A 804 33.08 -7.77 34.26
C SER A 804 34.34 -6.96 34.54
N TYR A 805 35.10 -7.28 35.57
CA TYR A 805 36.33 -6.53 35.93
C TYR A 805 37.39 -6.53 34.87
N ASP A 806 37.47 -7.55 34.03
CA ASP A 806 38.42 -7.64 32.92
C ASP A 806 38.20 -6.56 31.86
N LYS A 807 36.96 -6.02 31.77
CA LYS A 807 36.61 -4.89 30.91
C LYS A 807 37.32 -3.58 31.28
N MET A 808 37.89 -3.49 32.46
CA MET A 808 38.72 -2.36 32.85
C MET A 808 40.14 -2.40 32.22
N PHE A 809 40.55 -3.55 31.70
CA PHE A 809 41.88 -3.81 31.22
C PHE A 809 41.95 -4.48 29.83
N ASP A 810 40.86 -4.54 29.12
CA ASP A 810 40.78 -5.16 27.81
C ASP A 810 41.28 -4.26 26.65
N GLY A 811 41.75 -3.04 26.98
CA GLY A 811 42.27 -2.08 26.02
C GLY A 811 41.18 -1.37 25.19
N ASN A 812 39.93 -1.68 25.38
CA ASN A 812 38.80 -1.07 24.67
C ASN A 812 38.19 0.05 25.51
N ARG A 813 38.18 1.30 25.01
CA ARG A 813 37.64 2.48 25.71
C ARG A 813 36.08 2.49 25.79
N ASP A 814 35.41 1.66 25.03
CA ASP A 814 33.96 1.55 24.98
C ASP A 814 33.44 0.46 25.89
N THR A 815 34.33 -0.33 26.51
CA THR A 815 33.98 -1.32 27.54
C THR A 815 34.29 -0.79 28.93
N PHE A 816 33.48 -1.20 29.92
CA PHE A 816 33.67 -0.75 31.32
C PHE A 816 33.09 -1.78 32.31
N ALA A 817 33.62 -1.80 33.52
CA ALA A 817 33.04 -2.54 34.61
C ALA A 817 31.87 -1.72 35.24
N TRP A 818 30.77 -2.37 35.44
CA TRP A 818 29.60 -1.75 36.09
C TRP A 818 29.39 -2.34 37.50
N PHE A 819 29.19 -1.44 38.43
CA PHE A 819 28.87 -1.77 39.84
C PHE A 819 27.44 -1.34 40.14
N ASN A 820 26.67 -2.24 40.77
CA ASN A 820 25.24 -2.03 40.98
C ASN A 820 24.89 -1.31 42.27
N ASP A 821 25.86 -0.86 43.04
CA ASP A 821 25.61 -0.18 44.32
C ASP A 821 26.23 1.25 44.30
N ALA A 822 25.60 2.15 45.09
CA ALA A 822 26.05 3.52 45.19
C ALA A 822 27.40 3.60 45.94
N GLN A 823 28.25 4.48 45.44
CA GLN A 823 29.55 4.72 46.09
C GLN A 823 29.37 5.26 47.50
N LYS A 824 30.01 4.61 48.51
CA LYS A 824 29.93 4.96 49.91
C LYS A 824 31.34 5.20 50.48
N VAL A 825 31.42 6.09 51.44
CA VAL A 825 32.72 6.34 52.15
C VAL A 825 33.22 5.08 52.83
N GLY A 826 34.49 4.76 52.63
CA GLY A 826 35.13 3.55 53.20
C GLY A 826 35.11 2.32 52.29
N LYS A 827 34.42 2.39 51.17
CA LYS A 827 34.44 1.31 50.18
C LYS A 827 35.52 1.59 49.11
N HIS A 828 36.18 0.53 48.70
CA HIS A 828 37.32 0.65 47.78
C HIS A 828 37.46 -0.56 46.83
N ILE A 829 38.14 -0.37 45.73
CA ILE A 829 38.61 -1.40 44.81
C ILE A 829 40.12 -1.52 44.96
N THR A 830 40.59 -2.73 45.16
CA THR A 830 42.04 -3.03 45.26
C THR A 830 42.54 -3.63 43.94
N PHE A 831 43.55 -3.05 43.38
CA PHE A 831 44.26 -3.59 42.21
C PHE A 831 45.60 -4.18 42.72
N THR A 832 45.77 -5.50 42.52
CA THR A 832 46.99 -6.18 42.86
C THR A 832 47.76 -6.58 41.62
N PHE A 833 48.91 -5.99 41.40
CA PHE A 833 49.81 -6.26 40.27
C PHE A 833 50.78 -7.37 40.65
N ALA A 834 51.05 -8.29 39.68
CA ALA A 834 51.98 -9.39 39.90
C ALA A 834 53.44 -8.86 40.00
N ASN A 835 53.77 -7.75 39.34
CA ASN A 835 55.05 -7.06 39.38
C ASN A 835 54.85 -5.61 39.85
N LYS A 836 55.95 -4.99 40.36
CA LYS A 836 55.90 -3.56 40.72
C LYS A 836 55.62 -2.73 39.44
N VAL A 837 54.64 -1.90 39.49
CA VAL A 837 54.30 -0.93 38.48
C VAL A 837 55.22 0.29 38.58
#